data_1f201fd598a90d16a531b1b9fc3d7390
#
_entry.id   1f201fd598a90d16a531b1b9fc3d7390
#
_cell.length_a   1.000
_cell.length_b   1.000
_cell.length_c   1.000
_cell.angle_alpha   90.00
_cell.angle_beta   90.00
_cell.angle_gamma   90.00
#
_symmetry.space_group_name_H-M   'P 1'
#
loop_
_entity.id
_entity.type
_entity.pdbx_description
1 polymer ?
#
loop_
_entity_poly.entity_id
_entity_poly.type
_entity_poly.pdbx_seq_one_letter_code
_entity_poly.pdbx_strand_id
1 'polypeptide(L)'
;MGELKSVSGSRAEDLFIDIFTDTFGADKAGFLYSQYPFFDIYQNARFADFVCESGAKRIAIEIDDEASHNPRLVSKDKFTDDLLKQNSMIHLGWDVYRWTVRQMQKQPDTVKDELRLFLGSERGFREIEDYLPTQRGQAFDGEKLELREYQQEALQNLQKMRENKESIALLYQATGTGKTVTAVMDAKSVGGKTLFVAHTMELVNQAYQTFHSIWKEASIGKFADSIKERDAQVVCGSIQSIALNLDLFKEDDFDYIIIDEAHHATADTYQKVLSYFKPKFLLGLTATPERADETNILQIFKNTAHKLDIQTAVEIGALVNVRCIRIHTNIDMTQVRFNSVQYNVRDLDVKICVTERNALIVKTWLDYVKDKRTVVFCASVKHAEQIVALFKEKGVSAEAVSGSMKTSERNELLAKFAKGELKVLSACDLLNEGWGCPETEVLFMARPTMSKVLYTQQLGRGMRLSEGKEYLMVFDFVDNAGQYNAPYSLHRLFRLKDYRAGGLVLGKKGEREAENDLYAKGERPDAVIDYPVDATDYEVVDIFNWQEEAAGMISQMEFVRRVDGQSETIERYVREGKLIPDLIVPMSEHRVFKYFKEESLERYAKEYGWTLIDDQNRKNLFMEMVEDMDMSYSYKPVLLKAILQNADKQGPVSYTHLRAHETAA
;
A
#
# COMPACT_ATOMS: atom_id res chain seq x y z
N MET A 1 -18.01 -29.61 20.00
CA MET A 1 -18.16 -28.21 19.62
C MET A 1 -17.55 -27.40 20.78
N GLY A 2 -16.44 -26.71 20.55
CA GLY A 2 -15.86 -25.86 21.58
C GLY A 2 -16.72 -24.59 21.73
N GLU A 3 -16.80 -24.05 22.95
CA GLU A 3 -17.42 -22.75 23.18
C GLU A 3 -16.72 -21.72 22.26
N LEU A 4 -17.49 -21.08 21.41
CA LEU A 4 -17.02 -19.93 20.64
C LEU A 4 -16.69 -18.80 21.63
N LYS A 5 -15.45 -18.34 21.61
CA LYS A 5 -14.98 -17.19 22.40
C LYS A 5 -14.38 -16.17 21.47
N SER A 6 -14.46 -14.89 21.86
CA SER A 6 -13.83 -13.83 21.08
C SER A 6 -12.33 -14.02 20.98
N VAL A 7 -11.75 -13.64 19.85
CA VAL A 7 -10.30 -13.70 19.62
C VAL A 7 -9.55 -12.69 20.51
N SER A 8 -10.20 -11.58 20.86
CA SER A 8 -9.63 -10.55 21.74
C SER A 8 -9.64 -10.92 23.22
N GLY A 9 -10.40 -11.96 23.62
CA GLY A 9 -10.66 -12.27 25.03
C GLY A 9 -11.50 -11.22 25.75
N SER A 10 -12.18 -10.35 25.01
CA SER A 10 -13.05 -9.31 25.55
C SER A 10 -14.34 -9.92 26.09
N ARG A 11 -14.65 -9.66 27.37
CA ARG A 11 -15.93 -10.08 27.96
C ARG A 11 -17.13 -9.45 27.25
N ALA A 12 -16.98 -8.29 26.65
CA ALA A 12 -18.02 -7.60 25.89
C ALA A 12 -18.31 -8.32 24.58
N GLU A 13 -17.28 -8.76 23.89
CA GLU A 13 -17.40 -9.54 22.66
C GLU A 13 -17.94 -10.94 22.93
N ASP A 14 -17.50 -11.62 24.02
CA ASP A 14 -18.04 -12.90 24.43
C ASP A 14 -19.55 -12.80 24.70
N LEU A 15 -20.00 -11.75 25.40
CA LEU A 15 -21.43 -11.49 25.62
C LEU A 15 -22.20 -11.31 24.30
N PHE A 16 -21.61 -10.66 23.32
CA PHE A 16 -22.23 -10.51 22.00
C PHE A 16 -22.34 -11.85 21.28
N ILE A 17 -21.30 -12.69 21.32
CA ILE A 17 -21.31 -14.03 20.74
C ILE A 17 -22.42 -14.88 21.38
N ASP A 18 -22.61 -14.80 22.70
CA ASP A 18 -23.69 -15.49 23.41
C ASP A 18 -25.06 -15.02 22.90
N ILE A 19 -25.30 -13.72 22.82
CA ILE A 19 -26.55 -13.13 22.31
C ILE A 19 -26.79 -13.53 20.86
N PHE A 20 -25.75 -13.51 20.01
CA PHE A 20 -25.82 -13.90 18.61
C PHE A 20 -26.15 -15.41 18.49
N THR A 21 -25.50 -16.24 19.29
CA THR A 21 -25.73 -17.69 19.35
C THR A 21 -27.14 -18.00 19.81
N ASP A 22 -27.65 -17.31 20.82
CA ASP A 22 -29.03 -17.41 21.28
C ASP A 22 -30.05 -16.97 20.21
N THR A 23 -29.67 -16.04 19.34
CA THR A 23 -30.56 -15.46 18.32
C THR A 23 -30.66 -16.35 17.08
N PHE A 24 -29.53 -16.91 16.61
CA PHE A 24 -29.41 -17.57 15.32
C PHE A 24 -28.97 -19.05 15.41
N GLY A 25 -28.51 -19.50 16.57
CA GLY A 25 -27.97 -20.82 16.76
C GLY A 25 -26.45 -20.91 16.65
N ALA A 26 -25.85 -21.91 17.30
CA ALA A 26 -24.41 -22.13 17.36
C ALA A 26 -23.79 -22.43 15.97
N ASP A 27 -24.54 -23.04 15.07
CA ASP A 27 -24.16 -23.29 13.69
C ASP A 27 -23.98 -21.99 12.89
N LYS A 28 -24.77 -20.94 13.17
CA LYS A 28 -24.68 -19.63 12.54
C LYS A 28 -23.62 -18.73 13.17
N ALA A 29 -23.30 -18.92 14.43
CA ALA A 29 -22.21 -18.22 15.09
C ALA A 29 -20.85 -18.50 14.44
N GLY A 30 -20.69 -19.62 13.73
CA GLY A 30 -19.52 -19.92 12.91
C GLY A 30 -19.28 -18.97 11.73
N PHE A 31 -20.30 -18.19 11.31
CA PHE A 31 -20.17 -17.17 10.28
C PHE A 31 -19.84 -15.78 10.81
N LEU A 32 -19.65 -15.62 12.11
CA LEU A 32 -19.28 -14.38 12.77
C LEU A 32 -17.75 -14.32 12.92
N TYR A 33 -17.10 -13.44 12.18
CA TYR A 33 -15.65 -13.26 12.17
C TYR A 33 -15.25 -12.15 13.15
N SER A 34 -14.59 -12.52 14.25
CA SER A 34 -14.11 -11.58 15.27
C SER A 34 -12.84 -10.88 14.83
N GLN A 35 -12.69 -9.59 15.19
CA GLN A 35 -11.52 -8.75 14.90
C GLN A 35 -11.14 -8.77 13.42
N TYR A 36 -12.14 -8.52 12.58
CA TYR A 36 -11.98 -8.59 11.13
C TYR A 36 -11.12 -7.43 10.61
N PRO A 37 -9.98 -7.69 9.95
CA PRO A 37 -9.08 -6.65 9.47
C PRO A 37 -9.64 -5.96 8.20
N PHE A 38 -9.46 -4.66 8.11
CA PHE A 38 -9.73 -3.88 6.91
C PHE A 38 -8.82 -2.66 6.85
N PHE A 39 -8.77 -1.97 5.72
CA PHE A 39 -8.06 -0.71 5.58
C PHE A 39 -9.03 0.46 5.54
N ASP A 40 -8.73 1.52 6.30
CA ASP A 40 -9.47 2.76 6.21
C ASP A 40 -9.19 3.49 4.88
N ILE A 41 -9.91 4.58 4.62
CA ILE A 41 -9.76 5.37 3.39
C ILE A 41 -8.35 5.98 3.22
N TYR A 42 -7.51 5.95 4.25
CA TYR A 42 -6.12 6.39 4.25
C TYR A 42 -5.13 5.22 4.23
N GLN A 43 -5.62 4.00 4.00
CA GLN A 43 -4.81 2.76 3.97
C GLN A 43 -4.17 2.40 5.32
N ASN A 44 -4.71 2.89 6.44
CA ASN A 44 -4.31 2.41 7.74
C ASN A 44 -5.06 1.12 8.07
N ALA A 45 -4.36 0.15 8.65
CA ALA A 45 -4.97 -1.10 9.10
C ALA A 45 -5.94 -0.83 10.26
N ARG A 46 -7.15 -1.36 10.15
CA ARG A 46 -8.24 -1.27 11.13
C ARG A 46 -8.84 -2.65 11.37
N PHE A 47 -9.58 -2.76 12.46
CA PHE A 47 -10.30 -3.98 12.80
C PHE A 47 -11.74 -3.63 13.13
N ALA A 48 -12.68 -4.38 12.55
CA ALA A 48 -14.05 -4.40 13.01
C ALA A 48 -14.18 -5.48 14.09
N ASP A 49 -14.93 -5.21 15.16
CA ASP A 49 -15.05 -6.17 16.26
C ASP A 49 -15.62 -7.49 15.76
N PHE A 50 -16.65 -7.42 14.93
CA PHE A 50 -17.15 -8.58 14.20
C PHE A 50 -17.56 -8.20 12.77
N VAL A 51 -17.44 -9.17 11.86
CA VAL A 51 -17.99 -9.06 10.50
C VAL A 51 -18.70 -10.37 10.17
N CYS A 52 -19.82 -10.27 9.50
CA CYS A 52 -20.52 -11.40 8.89
C CYS A 52 -21.06 -11.03 7.52
N GLU A 53 -21.33 -12.02 6.69
CA GLU A 53 -22.08 -11.83 5.46
C GLU A 53 -23.48 -12.44 5.59
N SER A 54 -24.51 -11.64 5.30
CA SER A 54 -25.89 -12.08 5.28
C SER A 54 -26.57 -11.62 3.98
N GLY A 55 -27.04 -12.58 3.20
CA GLY A 55 -27.56 -12.31 1.88
C GLY A 55 -26.50 -11.73 0.94
N ALA A 56 -26.73 -10.53 0.43
CA ALA A 56 -25.79 -9.82 -0.45
C ALA A 56 -24.92 -8.79 0.27
N LYS A 57 -25.02 -8.69 1.58
CA LYS A 57 -24.43 -7.61 2.37
C LYS A 57 -23.31 -8.11 3.27
N ARG A 58 -22.22 -7.36 3.32
CA ARG A 58 -21.20 -7.49 4.36
C ARG A 58 -21.57 -6.53 5.49
N ILE A 59 -21.62 -7.07 6.69
CA ILE A 59 -22.11 -6.37 7.87
C ILE A 59 -20.98 -6.34 8.90
N ALA A 60 -20.56 -5.12 9.28
CA ALA A 60 -19.65 -4.89 10.38
C ALA A 60 -20.46 -4.60 11.65
N ILE A 61 -20.03 -5.18 12.75
CA ILE A 61 -20.64 -5.02 14.07
C ILE A 61 -19.57 -4.50 15.02
N GLU A 62 -19.88 -3.41 15.70
CA GLU A 62 -19.01 -2.74 16.65
C GLU A 62 -19.62 -2.81 18.05
N ILE A 63 -18.83 -3.17 19.04
CA ILE A 63 -19.24 -3.29 20.43
C ILE A 63 -18.64 -2.14 21.22
N ASP A 64 -19.48 -1.18 21.58
CA ASP A 64 -19.06 0.03 22.25
C ASP A 64 -19.09 -0.12 23.78
N ASP A 65 -17.95 0.09 24.42
CA ASP A 65 -17.88 0.33 25.85
C ASP A 65 -18.12 1.84 26.13
N GLU A 66 -19.00 2.15 27.10
CA GLU A 66 -19.33 3.54 27.48
C GLU A 66 -18.09 4.35 27.88
N ALA A 67 -17.06 3.71 28.42
CA ALA A 67 -15.84 4.39 28.83
C ALA A 67 -14.95 4.77 27.65
N SER A 68 -14.99 4.00 26.59
CA SER A 68 -14.09 4.13 25.44
C SER A 68 -14.69 4.82 24.21
N HIS A 69 -16.03 5.00 24.15
CA HIS A 69 -16.74 5.58 23.00
C HIS A 69 -17.71 6.72 23.34
N ASN A 70 -17.79 7.15 24.63
CA ASN A 70 -18.63 8.27 24.99
C ASN A 70 -17.96 9.60 24.57
N PRO A 71 -18.59 10.43 23.68
CA PRO A 71 -18.02 11.69 23.20
C PRO A 71 -17.67 12.70 24.31
N ARG A 72 -18.21 12.51 25.52
CA ARG A 72 -17.91 13.36 26.68
C ARG A 72 -16.72 12.86 27.51
N LEU A 73 -16.29 11.62 27.29
CA LEU A 73 -15.24 10.97 28.08
C LEU A 73 -13.98 10.66 27.26
N VAL A 74 -14.11 10.59 25.94
CA VAL A 74 -12.97 10.32 25.03
C VAL A 74 -12.38 11.62 24.48
N SER A 75 -11.11 11.58 24.10
CA SER A 75 -10.46 12.71 23.44
C SER A 75 -11.11 12.99 22.07
N LYS A 76 -11.05 14.24 21.63
CA LYS A 76 -11.55 14.63 20.30
C LYS A 76 -10.88 13.83 19.17
N ASP A 77 -9.62 13.50 19.33
CA ASP A 77 -8.85 12.74 18.34
C ASP A 77 -9.35 11.30 18.26
N LYS A 78 -9.60 10.64 19.38
CA LYS A 78 -10.18 9.30 19.42
C LYS A 78 -11.58 9.27 18.81
N PHE A 79 -12.42 10.25 19.15
CA PHE A 79 -13.75 10.36 18.55
C PHE A 79 -13.69 10.55 17.03
N THR A 80 -12.74 11.36 16.54
CA THR A 80 -12.52 11.57 15.10
C THR A 80 -12.02 10.29 14.44
N ASP A 81 -11.16 9.53 15.12
CA ASP A 81 -10.63 8.26 14.63
C ASP A 81 -11.72 7.17 14.55
N ASP A 82 -12.60 7.08 15.53
CA ASP A 82 -13.77 6.18 15.53
C ASP A 82 -14.74 6.52 14.39
N LEU A 83 -14.98 7.82 14.13
CA LEU A 83 -15.77 8.25 12.97
C LEU A 83 -15.09 7.88 11.65
N LEU A 84 -13.78 8.04 11.57
CA LEU A 84 -13.02 7.64 10.37
C LEU A 84 -13.12 6.13 10.13
N LYS A 85 -12.98 5.33 11.18
CA LYS A 85 -13.14 3.87 11.13
C LYS A 85 -14.53 3.50 10.58
N GLN A 86 -15.59 4.06 11.15
CA GLN A 86 -16.97 3.81 10.72
C GLN A 86 -17.22 4.27 9.28
N ASN A 87 -16.80 5.49 8.93
CA ASN A 87 -16.99 6.03 7.58
C ASN A 87 -16.22 5.21 6.54
N SER A 88 -15.08 4.64 6.91
CA SER A 88 -14.30 3.77 6.03
C SER A 88 -15.02 2.45 5.75
N MET A 89 -15.64 1.83 6.75
CA MET A 89 -16.47 0.62 6.56
C MET A 89 -17.70 0.91 5.67
N ILE A 90 -18.38 2.04 5.91
CA ILE A 90 -19.50 2.47 5.05
C ILE A 90 -19.02 2.77 3.63
N HIS A 91 -17.87 3.39 3.46
CA HIS A 91 -17.27 3.64 2.14
C HIS A 91 -16.93 2.34 1.39
N LEU A 92 -16.55 1.29 2.10
CA LEU A 92 -16.34 -0.06 1.57
C LEU A 92 -17.66 -0.76 1.19
N GLY A 93 -18.81 -0.11 1.42
CA GLY A 93 -20.12 -0.67 1.12
C GLY A 93 -20.64 -1.64 2.18
N TRP A 94 -20.08 -1.62 3.38
CA TRP A 94 -20.53 -2.45 4.49
C TRP A 94 -21.69 -1.78 5.22
N ASP A 95 -22.65 -2.55 5.65
CA ASP A 95 -23.62 -2.09 6.66
C ASP A 95 -22.94 -2.13 8.02
N VAL A 96 -23.03 -1.07 8.81
CA VAL A 96 -22.37 -0.97 10.12
C VAL A 96 -23.42 -0.83 11.20
N TYR A 97 -23.42 -1.75 12.15
CA TYR A 97 -24.28 -1.73 13.32
C TYR A 97 -23.46 -1.68 14.61
N ARG A 98 -23.98 -0.97 15.60
CA ARG A 98 -23.26 -0.74 16.86
C ARG A 98 -24.17 -1.02 18.04
N TRP A 99 -23.65 -1.77 19.02
CA TRP A 99 -24.34 -2.02 20.30
C TRP A 99 -23.42 -1.68 21.46
N THR A 100 -24.00 -1.06 22.50
CA THR A 100 -23.25 -0.79 23.73
C THR A 100 -23.28 -2.04 24.64
N VAL A 101 -22.20 -2.23 25.41
CA VAL A 101 -22.14 -3.29 26.44
C VAL A 101 -23.32 -3.18 27.41
N ARG A 102 -23.70 -1.97 27.78
CA ARG A 102 -24.85 -1.71 28.66
C ARG A 102 -26.18 -2.16 28.05
N GLN A 103 -26.39 -1.90 26.75
CA GLN A 103 -27.61 -2.36 26.06
C GLN A 103 -27.68 -3.88 26.05
N MET A 104 -26.59 -4.55 25.70
CA MET A 104 -26.50 -6.01 25.70
C MET A 104 -26.75 -6.62 27.07
N GLN A 105 -26.27 -6.00 28.17
CA GLN A 105 -26.48 -6.48 29.52
C GLN A 105 -27.89 -6.24 30.06
N LYS A 106 -28.50 -5.09 29.73
CA LYS A 106 -29.77 -4.69 30.29
C LYS A 106 -30.99 -5.01 29.46
N GLN A 107 -30.79 -5.14 28.16
CA GLN A 107 -31.86 -5.33 27.17
C GLN A 107 -31.47 -6.41 26.11
N PRO A 108 -31.02 -7.60 26.50
CA PRO A 108 -30.54 -8.59 25.56
C PRO A 108 -31.62 -9.03 24.55
N ASP A 109 -32.88 -9.09 24.95
CA ASP A 109 -33.97 -9.48 24.06
C ASP A 109 -34.22 -8.41 22.98
N THR A 110 -34.09 -7.13 23.31
CA THR A 110 -34.14 -6.05 22.33
C THR A 110 -33.01 -6.18 21.31
N VAL A 111 -31.78 -6.49 21.76
CA VAL A 111 -30.64 -6.74 20.88
C VAL A 111 -30.87 -7.95 19.95
N LYS A 112 -31.49 -9.02 20.46
CA LYS A 112 -31.87 -10.19 19.66
C LYS A 112 -32.87 -9.83 18.55
N ASP A 113 -33.86 -8.98 18.86
CA ASP A 113 -34.86 -8.53 17.88
C ASP A 113 -34.23 -7.59 16.83
N GLU A 114 -33.35 -6.69 17.24
CA GLU A 114 -32.56 -5.83 16.34
C GLU A 114 -31.65 -6.66 15.42
N LEU A 115 -30.97 -7.68 15.96
CA LEU A 115 -30.13 -8.59 15.17
C LEU A 115 -30.96 -9.30 14.09
N ARG A 116 -32.14 -9.83 14.41
CA ARG A 116 -33.04 -10.46 13.44
C ARG A 116 -33.49 -9.47 12.36
N LEU A 117 -33.77 -8.24 12.73
CA LEU A 117 -34.19 -7.18 11.83
C LEU A 117 -33.07 -6.75 10.87
N PHE A 118 -31.84 -6.54 11.40
CA PHE A 118 -30.74 -5.95 10.64
C PHE A 118 -29.94 -6.98 9.82
N LEU A 119 -29.74 -8.18 10.37
CA LEU A 119 -28.96 -9.23 9.71
C LEU A 119 -29.81 -10.13 8.81
N GLY A 120 -31.12 -10.05 8.91
CA GLY A 120 -32.05 -10.83 8.09
C GLY A 120 -32.29 -12.23 8.60
N SER A 121 -32.79 -13.13 7.71
CA SER A 121 -33.15 -14.49 8.07
C SER A 121 -31.94 -15.39 8.25
N GLU A 122 -32.06 -16.41 9.12
CA GLU A 122 -31.03 -17.42 9.41
C GLU A 122 -30.46 -18.15 8.18
N ARG A 123 -31.18 -18.16 7.06
CA ARG A 123 -30.73 -18.79 5.81
C ARG A 123 -29.79 -17.90 4.97
N GLY A 124 -29.59 -16.66 5.38
CA GLY A 124 -28.78 -15.69 4.64
C GLY A 124 -27.28 -15.72 4.98
N PHE A 125 -26.90 -16.31 6.11
CA PHE A 125 -25.48 -16.33 6.53
C PHE A 125 -24.65 -17.25 5.64
N ARG A 126 -23.44 -16.81 5.33
CA ARG A 126 -22.46 -17.53 4.54
C ARG A 126 -21.04 -17.20 4.98
N GLU A 127 -20.11 -18.05 4.59
CA GLU A 127 -18.70 -17.83 4.82
C GLU A 127 -18.21 -16.57 4.07
N ILE A 128 -17.36 -15.79 4.73
CA ILE A 128 -16.64 -14.69 4.10
C ILE A 128 -15.43 -15.30 3.40
N GLU A 129 -15.52 -15.43 2.10
CA GLU A 129 -14.42 -15.85 1.26
C GLU A 129 -13.74 -14.60 0.71
N ASP A 130 -12.78 -14.01 1.42
CA ASP A 130 -11.92 -12.95 0.89
C ASP A 130 -10.87 -13.54 -0.05
N TYR A 131 -11.34 -14.11 -1.14
CA TYR A 131 -10.51 -14.79 -2.11
C TYR A 131 -10.54 -14.06 -3.44
N LEU A 132 -9.46 -13.29 -3.70
CA LEU A 132 -9.10 -13.00 -5.08
C LEU A 132 -8.55 -14.30 -5.69
N PRO A 133 -8.98 -14.70 -6.90
CA PRO A 133 -8.33 -15.81 -7.55
C PRO A 133 -6.87 -15.42 -7.68
N THR A 134 -6.05 -16.01 -6.85
CA THR A 134 -4.63 -16.10 -7.16
C THR A 134 -4.60 -16.68 -8.55
N GLN A 135 -3.74 -16.14 -9.41
CA GLN A 135 -3.43 -16.84 -10.63
C GLN A 135 -3.47 -18.33 -10.30
N ARG A 136 -4.21 -19.12 -11.07
CA ARG A 136 -3.79 -20.47 -11.32
C ARG A 136 -2.37 -20.32 -11.81
N GLY A 137 -1.41 -20.37 -10.90
CA GLY A 137 -0.08 -20.78 -11.27
C GLY A 137 -0.37 -21.97 -12.12
N GLN A 138 0.14 -22.00 -13.34
CA GLN A 138 0.04 -23.14 -14.22
C GLN A 138 -0.02 -24.35 -13.33
N ALA A 139 -1.13 -25.10 -13.35
CA ALA A 139 -1.25 -26.27 -12.51
C ALA A 139 0.05 -27.01 -12.75
N PHE A 140 0.92 -27.07 -11.74
CA PHE A 140 2.18 -27.77 -11.85
C PHE A 140 1.80 -29.26 -11.79
N ASP A 141 1.29 -29.73 -12.92
CA ASP A 141 1.07 -31.14 -13.21
C ASP A 141 2.46 -31.77 -13.34
N GLY A 142 3.02 -32.15 -12.16
CA GLY A 142 4.12 -33.11 -12.11
C GLY A 142 5.45 -32.76 -12.80
N GLU A 143 5.54 -31.66 -13.54
CA GLU A 143 6.79 -31.18 -14.14
C GLU A 143 7.67 -30.54 -13.06
N LYS A 144 8.97 -30.88 -13.11
CA LYS A 144 9.97 -30.26 -12.24
C LYS A 144 9.91 -28.74 -12.44
N LEU A 145 9.65 -27.98 -11.37
CA LEU A 145 9.73 -26.53 -11.36
C LEU A 145 11.15 -26.13 -11.78
N GLU A 146 11.32 -25.67 -13.01
CA GLU A 146 12.59 -25.13 -13.49
C GLU A 146 12.71 -23.67 -13.04
N LEU A 147 13.63 -23.46 -12.11
CA LEU A 147 13.97 -22.11 -11.65
C LEU A 147 14.71 -21.36 -12.74
N ARG A 148 14.31 -20.12 -12.98
CA ARG A 148 15.00 -19.21 -13.87
C ARG A 148 16.39 -18.85 -13.32
N GLU A 149 17.35 -18.50 -14.17
CA GLU A 149 18.74 -18.21 -13.77
C GLU A 149 18.82 -17.20 -12.61
N TYR A 150 18.09 -16.10 -12.68
CA TYR A 150 18.08 -15.09 -11.62
C TYR A 150 17.47 -15.58 -10.29
N GLN A 151 16.55 -16.57 -10.34
CA GLN A 151 16.03 -17.21 -9.12
C GLN A 151 17.08 -18.14 -8.50
N GLN A 152 17.81 -18.87 -9.33
CA GLN A 152 18.93 -19.71 -8.88
C GLN A 152 20.04 -18.86 -8.26
N GLU A 153 20.39 -17.73 -8.90
CA GLU A 153 21.36 -16.77 -8.35
C GLU A 153 20.88 -16.20 -7.00
N ALA A 154 19.61 -15.82 -6.89
CA ALA A 154 19.05 -15.33 -5.64
C ALA A 154 19.16 -16.37 -4.51
N LEU A 155 18.85 -17.65 -4.79
CA LEU A 155 18.97 -18.74 -3.82
C LEU A 155 20.43 -18.97 -3.39
N GLN A 156 21.37 -18.95 -4.35
CA GLN A 156 22.80 -19.08 -4.03
C GLN A 156 23.30 -17.95 -3.15
N ASN A 157 22.87 -16.72 -3.41
CA ASN A 157 23.24 -15.57 -2.61
C ASN A 157 22.65 -15.64 -1.19
N LEU A 158 21.38 -16.04 -1.04
CA LEU A 158 20.75 -16.28 0.27
C LEU A 158 21.51 -17.35 1.07
N GLN A 159 21.91 -18.43 0.42
CA GLN A 159 22.72 -19.47 1.05
C GLN A 159 24.08 -18.93 1.53
N LYS A 160 24.83 -18.22 0.67
CA LYS A 160 26.10 -17.59 1.03
C LYS A 160 25.98 -16.64 2.22
N MET A 161 24.90 -15.84 2.26
CA MET A 161 24.66 -14.93 3.38
C MET A 161 24.49 -15.69 4.70
N ARG A 162 23.75 -16.79 4.71
CA ARG A 162 23.62 -17.64 5.92
C ARG A 162 24.95 -18.30 6.31
N GLU A 163 25.76 -18.76 5.35
CA GLU A 163 27.11 -19.29 5.59
C GLU A 163 28.01 -18.22 6.24
N ASN A 164 27.85 -16.96 5.84
CA ASN A 164 28.53 -15.80 6.42
C ASN A 164 27.94 -15.35 7.78
N LYS A 165 26.93 -16.10 8.31
CA LYS A 165 26.23 -15.79 9.56
C LYS A 165 25.43 -14.49 9.53
N GLU A 166 25.01 -14.05 8.35
CA GLU A 166 24.04 -13.00 8.22
C GLU A 166 22.65 -13.54 8.52
N SER A 167 21.88 -12.81 9.32
CA SER A 167 20.55 -13.24 9.80
C SER A 167 19.39 -12.48 9.15
N ILE A 168 19.68 -11.48 8.31
CA ILE A 168 18.67 -10.63 7.68
C ILE A 168 19.04 -10.40 6.23
N ALA A 169 18.09 -10.60 5.31
CA ALA A 169 18.25 -10.35 3.88
C ALA A 169 17.02 -9.72 3.24
N LEU A 170 17.23 -9.05 2.12
CA LEU A 170 16.19 -8.51 1.24
C LEU A 170 16.28 -9.12 -0.15
N LEU A 171 15.17 -9.60 -0.70
CA LEU A 171 14.98 -9.85 -2.11
C LEU A 171 14.25 -8.66 -2.73
N TYR A 172 14.97 -7.83 -3.44
CA TYR A 172 14.41 -6.76 -4.26
C TYR A 172 14.22 -7.27 -5.68
N GLN A 173 12.99 -7.61 -6.03
CA GLN A 173 12.66 -8.13 -7.37
C GLN A 173 11.34 -7.54 -7.85
N ALA A 174 11.28 -7.21 -9.15
CA ALA A 174 10.09 -6.66 -9.79
C ALA A 174 8.85 -7.54 -9.58
N THR A 175 7.66 -6.91 -9.58
CA THR A 175 6.39 -7.65 -9.53
C THR A 175 6.28 -8.57 -10.77
N GLY A 176 5.86 -9.81 -10.55
CA GLY A 176 5.70 -10.78 -11.65
C GLY A 176 6.92 -11.65 -11.94
N THR A 177 8.06 -11.45 -11.28
CA THR A 177 9.28 -12.25 -11.46
C THR A 177 9.32 -13.53 -10.61
N GLY A 178 8.33 -13.75 -9.73
CA GLY A 178 8.24 -14.96 -8.90
C GLY A 178 8.97 -14.88 -7.57
N LYS A 179 9.01 -13.71 -6.92
CA LYS A 179 9.59 -13.51 -5.57
C LYS A 179 9.16 -14.56 -4.55
N THR A 180 7.83 -14.81 -4.47
CA THR A 180 7.25 -15.77 -3.53
C THR A 180 7.74 -17.18 -3.81
N VAL A 181 7.86 -17.58 -5.07
CA VAL A 181 8.42 -18.89 -5.46
C VAL A 181 9.87 -19.04 -4.99
N THR A 182 10.70 -18.01 -5.23
CA THR A 182 12.09 -18.00 -4.76
C THR A 182 12.17 -18.13 -3.24
N ALA A 183 11.34 -17.36 -2.50
CA ALA A 183 11.32 -17.43 -1.04
C ALA A 183 10.85 -18.78 -0.49
N VAL A 184 9.84 -19.41 -1.13
CA VAL A 184 9.37 -20.76 -0.75
C VAL A 184 10.44 -21.81 -1.02
N MET A 185 11.13 -21.74 -2.14
CA MET A 185 12.26 -22.65 -2.45
C MET A 185 13.40 -22.48 -1.45
N ASP A 186 13.72 -21.24 -1.05
CA ASP A 186 14.72 -21.00 -0.03
C ASP A 186 14.30 -21.54 1.32
N ALA A 187 13.06 -21.29 1.78
CA ALA A 187 12.51 -21.83 3.01
C ALA A 187 12.54 -23.37 3.03
N LYS A 188 12.16 -24.00 1.91
CA LYS A 188 12.23 -25.46 1.76
C LYS A 188 13.68 -25.97 1.89
N SER A 189 14.66 -25.26 1.35
CA SER A 189 16.08 -25.64 1.41
C SER A 189 16.66 -25.52 2.84
N VAL A 190 16.20 -24.53 3.60
CA VAL A 190 16.62 -24.30 4.98
C VAL A 190 15.97 -25.30 5.92
N GLY A 191 14.72 -25.67 5.66
CA GLY A 191 13.92 -26.47 6.60
C GLY A 191 13.53 -25.67 7.86
N GLY A 192 13.11 -26.38 8.90
CA GLY A 192 12.69 -25.73 10.14
C GLY A 192 11.28 -25.13 10.08
N LYS A 193 10.86 -24.47 11.17
CA LYS A 193 9.54 -23.84 11.26
C LYS A 193 9.57 -22.45 10.62
N THR A 194 8.69 -22.23 9.67
CA THR A 194 8.68 -21.00 8.84
C THR A 194 7.40 -20.20 9.08
N LEU A 195 7.52 -18.87 9.24
CA LEU A 195 6.42 -17.93 9.25
C LEU A 195 6.49 -17.06 7.99
N PHE A 196 5.43 -17.08 7.18
CA PHE A 196 5.24 -16.15 6.08
C PHE A 196 4.19 -15.11 6.47
N VAL A 197 4.55 -13.83 6.37
CA VAL A 197 3.70 -12.72 6.79
C VAL A 197 3.38 -11.81 5.61
N ALA A 198 2.11 -11.54 5.40
CA ALA A 198 1.62 -10.58 4.41
C ALA A 198 0.55 -9.67 5.01
N HIS A 199 0.24 -8.57 4.34
CA HIS A 199 -0.71 -7.58 4.84
C HIS A 199 -2.14 -7.76 4.29
N THR A 200 -2.33 -8.52 3.20
CA THR A 200 -3.65 -8.85 2.65
C THR A 200 -3.90 -10.35 2.68
N MET A 201 -5.19 -10.73 2.76
CA MET A 201 -5.61 -12.12 2.71
C MET A 201 -5.29 -12.79 1.37
N GLU A 202 -5.33 -12.03 0.29
CA GLU A 202 -4.97 -12.49 -1.04
C GLU A 202 -3.52 -12.97 -1.09
N LEU A 203 -2.59 -12.19 -0.54
CA LEU A 203 -1.17 -12.56 -0.47
C LEU A 203 -0.94 -13.75 0.46
N VAL A 204 -1.65 -13.82 1.59
CA VAL A 204 -1.61 -14.99 2.50
C VAL A 204 -2.08 -16.24 1.77
N ASN A 205 -3.19 -16.17 1.05
CA ASN A 205 -3.73 -17.30 0.29
C ASN A 205 -2.81 -17.71 -0.86
N GLN A 206 -2.23 -16.75 -1.56
CA GLN A 206 -1.26 -17.00 -2.62
C GLN A 206 -0.01 -17.72 -2.08
N ALA A 207 0.53 -17.24 -0.97
CA ALA A 207 1.68 -17.87 -0.33
C ALA A 207 1.33 -19.31 0.13
N TYR A 208 0.18 -19.49 0.79
CA TYR A 208 -0.32 -20.78 1.22
C TYR A 208 -0.37 -21.78 0.06
N GLN A 209 -0.95 -21.40 -1.08
CA GLN A 209 -1.00 -22.26 -2.26
C GLN A 209 0.38 -22.52 -2.86
N THR A 210 1.24 -21.50 -2.89
CA THR A 210 2.62 -21.63 -3.41
C THR A 210 3.42 -22.62 -2.54
N PHE A 211 3.31 -22.52 -1.20
CA PHE A 211 3.93 -23.48 -0.30
C PHE A 211 3.40 -24.91 -0.52
N HIS A 212 2.08 -25.07 -0.65
CA HIS A 212 1.48 -26.38 -0.93
C HIS A 212 1.96 -26.99 -2.27
N SER A 213 2.13 -26.19 -3.28
CA SER A 213 2.58 -26.68 -4.60
C SER A 213 4.06 -27.07 -4.63
N ILE A 214 4.91 -26.34 -3.89
CA ILE A 214 6.37 -26.49 -3.93
C ILE A 214 6.89 -27.39 -2.80
N TRP A 215 6.34 -27.26 -1.60
CA TRP A 215 6.81 -27.98 -0.42
C TRP A 215 5.74 -28.98 0.06
N LYS A 216 5.48 -29.97 -0.77
CA LYS A 216 4.41 -30.98 -0.59
C LYS A 216 4.55 -31.79 0.70
N GLU A 217 5.79 -31.93 1.22
CA GLU A 217 6.09 -32.73 2.41
C GLU A 217 5.85 -31.97 3.72
N ALA A 218 5.76 -30.64 3.69
CA ALA A 218 5.53 -29.81 4.85
C ALA A 218 4.04 -29.73 5.22
N SER A 219 3.74 -29.68 6.51
CA SER A 219 2.43 -29.22 6.96
C SER A 219 2.34 -27.70 6.84
N ILE A 220 1.27 -27.19 6.20
CA ILE A 220 1.11 -25.77 5.92
C ILE A 220 -0.22 -25.34 6.52
N GLY A 221 -0.15 -24.34 7.40
CA GLY A 221 -1.30 -23.77 8.10
C GLY A 221 -1.49 -22.30 7.74
N LYS A 222 -2.72 -21.82 7.97
CA LYS A 222 -3.07 -20.39 7.90
C LYS A 222 -3.24 -19.80 9.29
N PHE A 223 -2.79 -18.57 9.47
CA PHE A 223 -3.01 -17.80 10.69
C PHE A 223 -3.55 -16.41 10.33
N ALA A 224 -4.83 -16.39 9.97
CA ALA A 224 -5.51 -15.19 9.52
C ALA A 224 -7.01 -15.32 9.81
N ASP A 225 -7.68 -14.21 10.07
CA ASP A 225 -9.10 -14.16 10.43
C ASP A 225 -9.46 -15.17 11.53
N SER A 226 -10.44 -16.01 11.31
CA SER A 226 -10.86 -17.06 12.23
C SER A 226 -9.96 -18.30 12.23
N ILE A 227 -9.06 -18.46 11.23
CA ILE A 227 -8.17 -19.62 11.10
C ILE A 227 -6.91 -19.39 11.92
N LYS A 228 -6.59 -20.33 12.84
CA LYS A 228 -5.45 -20.20 13.78
C LYS A 228 -4.57 -21.46 13.80
N GLU A 229 -4.14 -21.91 12.63
CA GLU A 229 -3.33 -23.13 12.44
C GLU A 229 -1.83 -22.82 12.69
N ARG A 230 -1.48 -22.63 13.96
CA ARG A 230 -0.12 -22.23 14.37
C ARG A 230 0.90 -23.37 14.48
N ASP A 231 0.43 -24.60 14.56
CA ASP A 231 1.29 -25.78 14.86
C ASP A 231 1.88 -26.39 13.59
N ALA A 232 1.51 -25.89 12.40
CA ALA A 232 2.07 -26.32 11.14
C ALA A 232 3.55 -25.96 11.01
N GLN A 233 4.29 -26.71 10.19
CA GLN A 233 5.70 -26.41 9.87
C GLN A 233 5.85 -25.08 9.16
N VAL A 234 4.92 -24.72 8.27
CA VAL A 234 4.83 -23.42 7.64
C VAL A 234 3.52 -22.76 8.05
N VAL A 235 3.60 -21.55 8.59
CA VAL A 235 2.43 -20.74 8.95
C VAL A 235 2.36 -19.54 8.03
N CYS A 236 1.32 -19.44 7.21
CA CYS A 236 1.03 -18.27 6.38
C CYS A 236 0.05 -17.36 7.13
N GLY A 237 0.53 -16.21 7.62
CA GLY A 237 -0.23 -15.32 8.48
C GLY A 237 -0.45 -13.92 7.92
N SER A 238 -1.61 -13.31 8.27
CA SER A 238 -1.75 -11.87 8.10
C SER A 238 -1.02 -11.15 9.22
N ILE A 239 -0.34 -10.05 8.89
CA ILE A 239 0.42 -9.28 9.88
C ILE A 239 -0.46 -8.84 11.06
N GLN A 240 -1.72 -8.50 10.79
CA GLN A 240 -2.69 -8.08 11.78
C GLN A 240 -3.01 -9.21 12.75
N SER A 241 -3.34 -10.41 12.21
CA SER A 241 -3.64 -11.56 13.05
C SER A 241 -2.45 -12.00 13.90
N ILE A 242 -1.24 -11.98 13.33
CA ILE A 242 -0.02 -12.30 14.09
C ILE A 242 0.22 -11.27 15.20
N ALA A 243 0.15 -9.97 14.87
CA ALA A 243 0.43 -8.89 15.83
C ALA A 243 -0.56 -8.83 17.02
N LEU A 244 -1.81 -9.27 16.79
CA LEU A 244 -2.84 -9.32 17.83
C LEU A 244 -2.72 -10.54 18.74
N ASN A 245 -2.08 -11.61 18.30
CA ASN A 245 -2.04 -12.89 18.99
C ASN A 245 -0.59 -13.35 19.25
N LEU A 246 0.32 -12.44 19.54
CA LEU A 246 1.72 -12.78 19.82
C LEU A 246 1.87 -13.68 21.05
N ASP A 247 0.99 -13.55 22.02
CA ASP A 247 0.92 -14.39 23.23
C ASP A 247 0.68 -15.87 22.95
N LEU A 248 0.16 -16.20 21.78
CA LEU A 248 0.00 -17.60 21.33
C LEU A 248 1.30 -18.22 20.81
N PHE A 249 2.35 -17.43 20.64
CA PHE A 249 3.64 -17.86 20.10
C PHE A 249 4.77 -17.60 21.10
N LYS A 250 5.85 -18.37 20.98
CA LYS A 250 7.10 -18.07 21.65
C LYS A 250 7.97 -17.21 20.75
N GLU A 251 8.88 -16.43 21.34
CA GLU A 251 9.80 -15.57 20.60
C GLU A 251 10.70 -16.36 19.61
N ASP A 252 10.98 -17.64 19.90
CA ASP A 252 11.83 -18.56 19.14
C ASP A 252 11.03 -19.63 18.36
N ASP A 253 9.72 -19.48 18.23
CA ASP A 253 8.84 -20.46 17.55
C ASP A 253 9.20 -20.66 16.08
N PHE A 254 9.77 -19.67 15.42
CA PHE A 254 10.08 -19.73 14.00
C PHE A 254 11.59 -19.59 13.74
N ASP A 255 12.13 -20.56 13.01
CA ASP A 255 13.52 -20.51 12.54
C ASP A 255 13.68 -19.50 11.39
N TYR A 256 12.67 -19.38 10.55
CA TYR A 256 12.68 -18.56 9.36
C TYR A 256 11.42 -17.70 9.27
N ILE A 257 11.57 -16.40 9.08
CA ILE A 257 10.46 -15.46 8.87
C ILE A 257 10.61 -14.81 7.51
N ILE A 258 9.53 -14.80 6.73
CA ILE A 258 9.44 -14.16 5.42
C ILE A 258 8.40 -13.02 5.53
N ILE A 259 8.79 -11.82 5.20
CA ILE A 259 7.89 -10.65 5.15
C ILE A 259 7.65 -10.29 3.68
N ASP A 260 6.43 -10.50 3.22
CA ASP A 260 6.04 -10.06 1.86
C ASP A 260 5.67 -8.58 1.86
N GLU A 261 5.89 -7.93 0.71
CA GLU A 261 5.79 -6.47 0.55
C GLU A 261 6.49 -5.72 1.69
N ALA A 262 7.78 -6.06 1.90
CA ALA A 262 8.60 -5.59 3.00
C ALA A 262 8.71 -4.06 3.11
N HIS A 263 8.27 -3.30 2.07
CA HIS A 263 8.16 -1.86 2.17
C HIS A 263 7.14 -1.39 3.23
N HIS A 264 6.26 -2.26 3.72
CA HIS A 264 5.40 -2.01 4.87
C HIS A 264 6.08 -2.26 6.24
N ALA A 265 7.30 -2.83 6.26
CA ALA A 265 7.95 -3.25 7.49
C ALA A 265 8.25 -2.11 8.49
N THR A 266 8.23 -0.86 8.05
CA THR A 266 8.39 0.32 8.93
C THR A 266 7.13 0.68 9.72
N ALA A 267 5.96 0.11 9.37
CA ALA A 267 4.72 0.38 10.10
C ALA A 267 4.74 -0.28 11.49
N ASP A 268 4.10 0.35 12.47
CA ASP A 268 4.11 -0.06 13.89
C ASP A 268 3.70 -1.53 14.09
N THR A 269 2.71 -2.00 13.34
CA THR A 269 2.24 -3.39 13.41
C THR A 269 3.33 -4.39 13.02
N TYR A 270 4.10 -4.06 11.96
CA TYR A 270 5.25 -4.87 11.56
C TYR A 270 6.39 -4.80 12.56
N GLN A 271 6.69 -3.60 13.07
CA GLN A 271 7.72 -3.41 14.07
C GLN A 271 7.43 -4.21 15.35
N LYS A 272 6.15 -4.27 15.76
CA LYS A 272 5.72 -5.09 16.89
C LYS A 272 6.03 -6.57 16.67
N VAL A 273 5.75 -7.11 15.50
CA VAL A 273 6.02 -8.52 15.14
C VAL A 273 7.51 -8.80 15.02
N LEU A 274 8.25 -7.91 14.32
CA LEU A 274 9.69 -8.04 14.12
C LEU A 274 10.50 -7.92 15.42
N SER A 275 10.03 -7.12 16.37
CA SER A 275 10.69 -6.99 17.69
C SER A 275 10.37 -8.15 18.63
N TYR A 276 9.25 -8.85 18.42
CA TYR A 276 8.85 -9.98 19.25
C TYR A 276 9.62 -11.24 18.89
N PHE A 277 9.64 -11.63 17.61
CA PHE A 277 10.26 -12.88 17.19
C PHE A 277 11.78 -12.77 17.04
N LYS A 278 12.45 -13.89 17.32
CA LYS A 278 13.92 -14.04 17.21
C LYS A 278 14.27 -15.17 16.23
N PRO A 279 13.97 -15.01 14.93
CA PRO A 279 14.27 -16.04 13.94
C PRO A 279 15.78 -16.18 13.73
N LYS A 280 16.22 -17.34 13.26
CA LYS A 280 17.59 -17.54 12.77
C LYS A 280 17.86 -16.76 11.48
N PHE A 281 16.81 -16.59 10.64
CA PHE A 281 16.89 -15.83 9.41
C PHE A 281 15.58 -15.08 9.10
N LEU A 282 15.70 -13.81 8.74
CA LEU A 282 14.60 -12.92 8.36
C LEU A 282 14.78 -12.52 6.89
N LEU A 283 13.80 -12.81 6.05
CA LEU A 283 13.78 -12.43 4.63
C LEU A 283 12.68 -11.43 4.35
N GLY A 284 13.03 -10.28 3.78
CA GLY A 284 12.08 -9.33 3.20
C GLY A 284 11.93 -9.54 1.70
N LEU A 285 10.71 -9.47 1.18
CA LEU A 285 10.41 -9.47 -0.25
C LEU A 285 9.82 -8.12 -0.62
N THR A 286 10.33 -7.47 -1.65
CA THR A 286 9.75 -6.21 -2.15
C THR A 286 10.00 -6.01 -3.64
N ALA A 287 9.09 -5.31 -4.31
CA ALA A 287 9.29 -4.81 -5.67
C ALA A 287 9.80 -3.35 -5.67
N THR A 288 9.73 -2.66 -4.54
CA THR A 288 10.11 -1.25 -4.39
C THR A 288 10.75 -1.06 -3.02
N PRO A 289 12.07 -0.88 -2.94
CA PRO A 289 12.76 -0.70 -1.65
C PRO A 289 12.56 0.71 -1.05
N GLU A 290 12.15 1.66 -1.90
CA GLU A 290 11.92 3.05 -1.50
C GLU A 290 10.44 3.26 -1.20
N ARG A 291 10.14 3.77 -0.01
CA ARG A 291 8.81 4.26 0.34
C ARG A 291 8.67 5.74 0.00
N ALA A 292 7.44 6.16 -0.30
CA ALA A 292 7.13 7.55 -0.58
C ALA A 292 7.28 8.48 0.63
N ASP A 293 7.40 7.94 1.85
CA ASP A 293 7.61 8.66 3.11
C ASP A 293 9.08 8.72 3.56
N GLU A 294 10.04 8.40 2.65
CA GLU A 294 11.49 8.43 2.86
C GLU A 294 12.03 7.46 3.91
N THR A 295 11.21 6.62 4.52
CA THR A 295 11.70 5.57 5.41
C THR A 295 12.31 4.43 4.61
N ASN A 296 13.62 4.35 4.64
CA ASN A 296 14.35 3.33 3.88
C ASN A 296 14.30 1.98 4.59
N ILE A 297 13.62 1.00 3.98
CA ILE A 297 13.55 -0.38 4.50
C ILE A 297 14.94 -1.04 4.61
N LEU A 298 15.95 -0.51 3.92
CA LEU A 298 17.34 -0.96 4.04
C LEU A 298 17.92 -0.72 5.44
N GLN A 299 17.29 0.12 6.27
CA GLN A 299 17.67 0.23 7.70
C GLN A 299 17.27 -1.04 8.47
N ILE A 300 16.19 -1.71 8.08
CA ILE A 300 15.71 -2.96 8.67
C ILE A 300 16.42 -4.14 8.00
N PHE A 301 16.31 -4.23 6.66
CA PHE A 301 16.91 -5.29 5.85
C PHE A 301 18.26 -4.80 5.29
N LYS A 302 19.27 -4.81 6.13
CA LYS A 302 20.60 -4.20 5.84
C LYS A 302 21.29 -4.78 4.61
N ASN A 303 21.00 -6.03 4.26
CA ASN A 303 21.68 -6.77 3.22
C ASN A 303 20.72 -7.15 2.10
N THR A 304 21.05 -6.78 0.87
CA THR A 304 20.29 -7.19 -0.31
C THR A 304 20.91 -8.44 -0.91
N ALA A 305 20.18 -9.56 -0.87
CA ALA A 305 20.65 -10.83 -1.42
C ALA A 305 20.62 -10.83 -2.94
N HIS A 306 19.58 -10.23 -3.52
CA HIS A 306 19.44 -10.14 -4.99
C HIS A 306 18.63 -8.92 -5.37
N LYS A 307 19.03 -8.25 -6.46
CA LYS A 307 18.35 -7.10 -7.04
C LYS A 307 17.95 -7.37 -8.47
N LEU A 308 16.65 -7.30 -8.77
CA LEU A 308 16.11 -7.40 -10.11
C LEU A 308 14.99 -6.34 -10.26
N ASP A 309 15.35 -5.15 -10.69
CA ASP A 309 14.37 -4.10 -10.99
C ASP A 309 13.60 -4.38 -12.29
N ILE A 310 12.56 -3.60 -12.56
CA ILE A 310 11.68 -3.80 -13.72
C ILE A 310 12.46 -3.70 -15.02
N GLN A 311 13.34 -2.72 -15.17
CA GLN A 311 14.09 -2.51 -16.38
C GLN A 311 14.98 -3.73 -16.69
N THR A 312 15.78 -4.14 -15.73
CA THR A 312 16.63 -5.33 -15.83
C THR A 312 15.81 -6.59 -16.10
N ALA A 313 14.64 -6.74 -15.45
CA ALA A 313 13.77 -7.89 -15.66
C ALA A 313 13.22 -7.97 -17.10
N VAL A 314 12.93 -6.83 -17.74
CA VAL A 314 12.56 -6.78 -19.15
C VAL A 314 13.76 -7.04 -20.05
N GLU A 315 14.91 -6.44 -19.76
CA GLU A 315 16.13 -6.60 -20.54
C GLU A 315 16.57 -8.08 -20.66
N ILE A 316 16.42 -8.85 -19.59
CA ILE A 316 16.72 -10.30 -19.59
C ILE A 316 15.54 -11.18 -20.05
N GLY A 317 14.42 -10.59 -20.43
CA GLY A 317 13.22 -11.31 -20.87
C GLY A 317 12.45 -12.03 -19.75
N ALA A 318 12.64 -11.66 -18.49
CA ALA A 318 11.85 -12.17 -17.36
C ALA A 318 10.43 -11.56 -17.31
N LEU A 319 10.26 -10.38 -17.90
CA LEU A 319 9.01 -9.67 -18.13
C LEU A 319 8.87 -9.30 -19.61
N VAL A 320 7.65 -8.99 -20.06
CA VAL A 320 7.42 -8.58 -21.47
C VAL A 320 7.91 -7.16 -21.71
N ASN A 321 8.18 -6.86 -22.99
CA ASN A 321 8.42 -5.51 -23.47
C ASN A 321 7.25 -4.57 -23.13
N VAL A 322 7.53 -3.28 -23.00
CA VAL A 322 6.50 -2.28 -22.68
C VAL A 322 6.54 -1.14 -23.68
N ARG A 323 5.38 -0.88 -24.30
CA ARG A 323 5.12 0.26 -25.17
C ARG A 323 4.18 1.23 -24.50
N CYS A 324 4.25 2.51 -24.85
CA CYS A 324 3.44 3.54 -24.21
C CYS A 324 2.83 4.50 -25.25
N ILE A 325 1.56 4.80 -25.04
CA ILE A 325 0.87 5.96 -25.61
C ILE A 325 0.45 6.85 -24.48
N ARG A 326 0.90 8.10 -24.48
CA ARG A 326 0.50 9.11 -23.54
C ARG A 326 -0.60 9.96 -24.15
N ILE A 327 -1.72 10.08 -23.44
CA ILE A 327 -2.87 10.86 -23.85
C ILE A 327 -2.99 12.03 -22.90
N HIS A 328 -2.72 13.22 -23.43
CA HIS A 328 -2.85 14.45 -22.66
C HIS A 328 -4.31 14.88 -22.58
N THR A 329 -4.77 15.33 -21.43
CA THR A 329 -6.08 15.94 -21.24
C THR A 329 -5.93 17.37 -20.72
N ASN A 330 -6.93 18.21 -20.98
CA ASN A 330 -6.98 19.58 -20.49
C ASN A 330 -7.59 19.70 -19.08
N ILE A 331 -7.75 18.59 -18.36
CA ILE A 331 -8.25 18.61 -16.99
C ILE A 331 -7.20 19.25 -16.08
N ASP A 332 -7.59 20.32 -15.41
CA ASP A 332 -6.74 21.07 -14.49
C ASP A 332 -6.65 20.36 -13.13
N MET A 333 -5.49 19.73 -12.88
CA MET A 333 -5.14 19.07 -11.63
C MET A 333 -4.44 19.99 -10.63
N THR A 334 -4.13 21.24 -10.98
CA THR A 334 -3.33 22.15 -10.14
C THR A 334 -3.99 22.44 -8.80
N GLN A 335 -5.32 22.41 -8.74
CA GLN A 335 -6.12 22.66 -7.54
C GLN A 335 -6.45 21.39 -6.73
N VAL A 336 -6.06 20.21 -7.20
CA VAL A 336 -6.25 18.96 -6.44
C VAL A 336 -5.29 18.96 -5.27
N ARG A 337 -5.84 18.93 -4.06
CA ARG A 337 -5.02 18.86 -2.85
C ARG A 337 -4.23 17.54 -2.83
N PHE A 338 -3.02 17.62 -2.34
CA PHE A 338 -2.14 16.46 -2.21
C PHE A 338 -1.26 16.61 -0.96
N ASN A 339 -0.82 15.48 -0.43
CA ASN A 339 0.34 15.42 0.42
C ASN A 339 1.54 14.99 -0.42
N SER A 340 2.74 14.89 0.15
CA SER A 340 3.95 14.49 -0.60
C SER A 340 3.84 13.15 -1.34
N VAL A 341 2.79 12.37 -1.08
CA VAL A 341 2.67 10.96 -1.52
C VAL A 341 1.43 10.73 -2.38
N GLN A 342 0.30 11.39 -2.08
CA GLN A 342 -1.00 11.07 -2.68
C GLN A 342 -1.86 12.30 -2.90
N TYR A 343 -2.68 12.26 -3.96
CA TYR A 343 -3.78 13.19 -4.13
C TYR A 343 -4.88 12.94 -3.11
N ASN A 344 -5.59 14.00 -2.73
CA ASN A 344 -6.84 13.84 -2.00
C ASN A 344 -7.86 13.10 -2.88
N VAL A 345 -8.33 11.94 -2.43
CA VAL A 345 -9.17 11.04 -3.23
C VAL A 345 -10.48 11.72 -3.69
N ARG A 346 -11.10 12.53 -2.81
CA ARG A 346 -12.36 13.21 -3.15
C ARG A 346 -12.16 14.30 -4.19
N ASP A 347 -11.12 15.12 -4.03
CA ASP A 347 -10.81 16.19 -4.97
C ASP A 347 -10.45 15.59 -6.33
N LEU A 348 -9.68 14.51 -6.32
CA LEU A 348 -9.29 13.77 -7.52
C LEU A 348 -10.54 13.23 -8.24
N ASP A 349 -11.42 12.53 -7.53
CA ASP A 349 -12.62 11.93 -8.09
C ASP A 349 -13.53 12.99 -8.76
N VAL A 350 -13.73 14.14 -8.11
CA VAL A 350 -14.49 15.26 -8.68
C VAL A 350 -13.87 15.79 -9.97
N LYS A 351 -12.53 15.85 -10.06
CA LYS A 351 -11.84 16.43 -11.21
C LYS A 351 -11.75 15.48 -12.41
N ILE A 352 -11.52 14.20 -12.18
CA ILE A 352 -11.26 13.24 -13.27
C ILE A 352 -12.45 12.40 -13.69
N CYS A 353 -13.51 12.26 -12.85
CA CYS A 353 -14.72 11.52 -13.19
C CYS A 353 -15.69 12.37 -14.01
N VAL A 354 -15.21 12.97 -15.09
CA VAL A 354 -16.01 13.76 -16.01
C VAL A 354 -16.36 12.97 -17.26
N THR A 355 -17.54 13.24 -17.81
CA THR A 355 -18.10 12.47 -18.92
C THR A 355 -17.18 12.47 -20.15
N GLU A 356 -16.61 13.62 -20.48
CA GLU A 356 -15.75 13.80 -21.64
C GLU A 356 -14.45 12.99 -21.53
N ARG A 357 -13.83 12.95 -20.35
CA ARG A 357 -12.63 12.14 -20.09
C ARG A 357 -12.93 10.65 -20.16
N ASN A 358 -14.04 10.24 -19.57
CA ASN A 358 -14.49 8.85 -19.63
C ASN A 358 -14.83 8.42 -21.07
N ALA A 359 -15.46 9.30 -21.86
CA ALA A 359 -15.72 9.08 -23.27
C ALA A 359 -14.43 8.98 -24.09
N LEU A 360 -13.41 9.79 -23.79
CA LEU A 360 -12.08 9.69 -24.42
C LEU A 360 -11.43 8.34 -24.14
N ILE A 361 -11.47 7.85 -22.90
CA ILE A 361 -10.94 6.53 -22.53
C ILE A 361 -11.59 5.42 -23.35
N VAL A 362 -12.92 5.41 -23.44
CA VAL A 362 -13.66 4.41 -24.21
C VAL A 362 -13.41 4.54 -25.71
N LYS A 363 -13.39 5.76 -26.24
CA LYS A 363 -13.06 6.03 -27.65
C LYS A 363 -11.67 5.54 -28.01
N THR A 364 -10.68 5.83 -27.17
CA THR A 364 -9.29 5.35 -27.35
C THR A 364 -9.25 3.83 -27.49
N TRP A 365 -9.99 3.12 -26.64
CA TRP A 365 -10.03 1.66 -26.72
C TRP A 365 -10.68 1.18 -28.01
N LEU A 366 -11.80 1.76 -28.42
CA LEU A 366 -12.51 1.40 -29.65
C LEU A 366 -11.70 1.65 -30.90
N ASP A 367 -10.95 2.73 -30.94
CA ASP A 367 -10.19 3.13 -32.11
C ASP A 367 -8.86 2.35 -32.25
N TYR A 368 -8.15 2.11 -31.14
CA TYR A 368 -6.75 1.67 -31.16
C TYR A 368 -6.49 0.32 -30.52
N VAL A 369 -7.30 -0.12 -29.56
CA VAL A 369 -7.05 -1.34 -28.80
C VAL A 369 -7.89 -2.50 -29.30
N LYS A 370 -9.19 -2.25 -29.49
CA LYS A 370 -10.19 -3.24 -29.94
C LYS A 370 -10.03 -4.54 -29.12
N ASP A 371 -10.29 -5.67 -29.61
CA ASP A 371 -10.44 -6.97 -28.97
C ASP A 371 -9.37 -7.41 -27.93
N LYS A 372 -8.39 -6.57 -27.59
CA LYS A 372 -7.34 -6.90 -26.60
C LYS A 372 -7.84 -6.79 -25.16
N ARG A 373 -7.41 -7.73 -24.33
CA ARG A 373 -7.73 -7.75 -22.90
C ARG A 373 -7.09 -6.57 -22.18
N THR A 374 -7.97 -5.71 -21.65
CA THR A 374 -7.58 -4.42 -21.08
C THR A 374 -7.97 -4.31 -19.61
N VAL A 375 -7.05 -3.87 -18.77
CA VAL A 375 -7.33 -3.44 -17.40
C VAL A 375 -7.31 -1.92 -17.34
N VAL A 376 -8.36 -1.33 -16.76
CA VAL A 376 -8.50 0.12 -16.54
C VAL A 376 -8.37 0.41 -15.06
N PHE A 377 -7.33 1.10 -14.64
CA PHE A 377 -7.15 1.54 -13.26
C PHE A 377 -7.85 2.87 -13.02
N CYS A 378 -8.85 2.86 -12.15
CA CYS A 378 -9.74 3.99 -11.86
C CYS A 378 -9.48 4.60 -10.49
N ALA A 379 -9.87 5.86 -10.30
CA ALA A 379 -9.67 6.58 -9.04
C ALA A 379 -10.65 6.17 -7.95
N SER A 380 -11.86 5.75 -8.33
CA SER A 380 -12.90 5.30 -7.41
C SER A 380 -13.73 4.17 -8.02
N VAL A 381 -14.51 3.48 -7.19
CA VAL A 381 -15.47 2.45 -7.64
C VAL A 381 -16.49 3.07 -8.59
N LYS A 382 -17.00 4.26 -8.25
CA LYS A 382 -17.93 5.01 -9.10
C LYS A 382 -17.33 5.31 -10.47
N HIS A 383 -16.06 5.72 -10.52
CA HIS A 383 -15.35 5.95 -11.78
C HIS A 383 -15.26 4.67 -12.62
N ALA A 384 -14.93 3.55 -11.98
CA ALA A 384 -14.88 2.25 -12.66
C ALA A 384 -16.23 1.83 -13.25
N GLU A 385 -17.31 2.01 -12.49
CA GLU A 385 -18.68 1.71 -12.95
C GLU A 385 -19.12 2.61 -14.10
N GLN A 386 -18.80 3.90 -14.07
CA GLN A 386 -19.11 4.84 -15.16
C GLN A 386 -18.41 4.45 -16.47
N ILE A 387 -17.13 4.10 -16.41
CA ILE A 387 -16.36 3.65 -17.58
C ILE A 387 -16.95 2.35 -18.14
N VAL A 388 -17.29 1.41 -17.28
CA VAL A 388 -17.94 0.14 -17.69
C VAL A 388 -19.29 0.38 -18.35
N ALA A 389 -20.11 1.27 -17.82
CA ALA A 389 -21.39 1.62 -18.42
C ALA A 389 -21.21 2.13 -19.86
N LEU A 390 -20.25 3.02 -20.10
CA LEU A 390 -19.93 3.52 -21.43
C LEU A 390 -19.42 2.44 -22.38
N PHE A 391 -18.58 1.50 -21.90
CA PHE A 391 -18.15 0.35 -22.70
C PHE A 391 -19.33 -0.54 -23.10
N LYS A 392 -20.24 -0.83 -22.15
CA LYS A 392 -21.47 -1.63 -22.39
C LYS A 392 -22.40 -0.96 -23.40
N GLU A 393 -22.56 0.36 -23.34
CA GLU A 393 -23.32 1.15 -24.35
C GLU A 393 -22.74 0.99 -25.77
N LYS A 394 -21.44 0.78 -25.88
CA LYS A 394 -20.74 0.51 -27.16
C LYS A 394 -20.70 -0.97 -27.54
N GLY A 395 -21.36 -1.84 -26.79
CA GLY A 395 -21.41 -3.28 -27.07
C GLY A 395 -20.15 -4.05 -26.67
N VAL A 396 -19.27 -3.44 -25.86
CA VAL A 396 -18.04 -4.08 -25.38
C VAL A 396 -18.32 -4.84 -24.09
N SER A 397 -17.84 -6.09 -23.99
CA SER A 397 -17.91 -6.87 -22.75
C SER A 397 -16.95 -6.29 -21.70
N ALA A 398 -17.51 -5.58 -20.74
CA ALA A 398 -16.78 -4.87 -19.69
C ALA A 398 -17.45 -5.06 -18.34
N GLU A 399 -16.65 -5.22 -17.28
CA GLU A 399 -17.14 -5.28 -15.90
C GLU A 399 -16.22 -4.51 -14.96
N ALA A 400 -16.83 -3.98 -13.87
CA ALA A 400 -16.10 -3.33 -12.79
C ALA A 400 -15.90 -4.31 -11.63
N VAL A 401 -14.71 -4.31 -11.03
CA VAL A 401 -14.42 -5.06 -9.82
C VAL A 401 -14.06 -4.13 -8.68
N SER A 402 -14.60 -4.42 -7.50
CA SER A 402 -14.34 -3.62 -6.30
C SER A 402 -14.19 -4.51 -5.06
N GLY A 403 -13.57 -3.98 -4.02
CA GLY A 403 -13.40 -4.67 -2.74
C GLY A 403 -14.73 -4.98 -2.04
N SER A 404 -15.80 -4.22 -2.33
CA SER A 404 -17.14 -4.45 -1.80
C SER A 404 -17.93 -5.55 -2.51
N MET A 405 -17.44 -6.04 -3.65
CA MET A 405 -18.08 -7.12 -4.41
C MET A 405 -17.87 -8.46 -3.71
N LYS A 406 -18.88 -9.35 -3.81
CA LYS A 406 -18.75 -10.74 -3.31
C LYS A 406 -17.58 -11.46 -3.97
N THR A 407 -16.81 -12.18 -3.18
CA THR A 407 -15.62 -12.87 -3.67
C THR A 407 -15.93 -13.87 -4.78
N SER A 408 -17.04 -14.63 -4.68
CA SER A 408 -17.45 -15.58 -5.73
C SER A 408 -17.74 -14.88 -7.05
N GLU A 409 -18.48 -13.76 -7.03
CA GLU A 409 -18.81 -12.98 -8.20
C GLU A 409 -17.57 -12.36 -8.83
N ARG A 410 -16.71 -11.77 -7.98
CA ARG A 410 -15.40 -11.25 -8.39
C ARG A 410 -14.53 -12.31 -9.06
N ASN A 411 -14.45 -13.51 -8.47
CA ASN A 411 -13.68 -14.62 -9.01
C ASN A 411 -14.23 -15.10 -10.37
N GLU A 412 -15.54 -15.10 -10.53
CA GLU A 412 -16.16 -15.40 -11.82
C GLU A 412 -15.79 -14.38 -12.90
N LEU A 413 -15.85 -13.08 -12.58
CA LEU A 413 -15.46 -12.01 -13.51
C LEU A 413 -13.98 -12.09 -13.89
N LEU A 414 -13.10 -12.35 -12.93
CA LEU A 414 -11.68 -12.50 -13.18
C LEU A 414 -11.39 -13.76 -14.04
N ALA A 415 -12.12 -14.85 -13.82
CA ALA A 415 -12.03 -16.05 -14.64
C ALA A 415 -12.52 -15.81 -16.09
N LYS A 416 -13.63 -15.07 -16.28
CA LYS A 416 -14.12 -14.65 -17.60
C LYS A 416 -13.10 -13.78 -18.33
N PHE A 417 -12.47 -12.85 -17.60
CA PHE A 417 -11.43 -11.99 -18.16
C PHE A 417 -10.20 -12.79 -18.59
N ALA A 418 -9.73 -13.72 -17.77
CA ALA A 418 -8.60 -14.59 -18.11
C ALA A 418 -8.87 -15.46 -19.36
N LYS A 419 -10.12 -15.93 -19.52
CA LYS A 419 -10.56 -16.69 -20.71
C LYS A 419 -10.77 -15.82 -21.96
N GLY A 420 -10.77 -14.48 -21.82
CA GLY A 420 -11.04 -13.55 -22.93
C GLY A 420 -12.52 -13.37 -23.27
N GLU A 421 -13.45 -13.94 -22.46
CA GLU A 421 -14.91 -13.72 -22.55
C GLU A 421 -15.26 -12.29 -22.15
N LEU A 422 -14.49 -11.70 -21.25
CA LEU A 422 -14.54 -10.31 -20.83
C LEU A 422 -13.33 -9.57 -21.40
N LYS A 423 -13.57 -8.49 -22.13
CA LYS A 423 -12.49 -7.72 -22.81
C LYS A 423 -11.92 -6.63 -21.94
N VAL A 424 -12.76 -5.97 -21.14
CA VAL A 424 -12.35 -4.85 -20.29
C VAL A 424 -12.70 -5.14 -18.83
N LEU A 425 -11.70 -5.02 -17.98
CA LEU A 425 -11.85 -5.08 -16.53
C LEU A 425 -11.46 -3.74 -15.93
N SER A 426 -12.40 -3.08 -15.27
CA SER A 426 -12.17 -1.79 -14.62
C SER A 426 -12.08 -1.98 -13.11
N ALA A 427 -11.08 -1.37 -12.46
CA ALA A 427 -10.84 -1.55 -11.03
C ALA A 427 -10.35 -0.28 -10.34
N CYS A 428 -10.75 -0.13 -9.07
CA CYS A 428 -10.18 0.82 -8.14
C CYS A 428 -9.51 0.04 -7.01
N ASP A 429 -8.22 0.28 -6.81
CA ASP A 429 -7.33 -0.28 -5.76
C ASP A 429 -7.24 -1.82 -5.68
N LEU A 430 -8.32 -2.55 -5.88
CA LEU A 430 -8.40 -3.99 -5.68
C LEU A 430 -7.36 -4.81 -6.47
N LEU A 431 -7.02 -4.39 -7.69
CA LEU A 431 -6.07 -5.09 -8.55
C LEU A 431 -4.61 -4.66 -8.32
N ASN A 432 -4.35 -3.82 -7.34
CA ASN A 432 -2.99 -3.32 -7.06
C ASN A 432 -2.09 -4.42 -6.47
N GLU A 433 -2.65 -5.30 -5.63
CA GLU A 433 -1.90 -6.35 -4.94
C GLU A 433 -2.60 -7.71 -5.03
N GLY A 434 -1.81 -8.79 -4.97
CA GLY A 434 -2.30 -10.17 -4.92
C GLY A 434 -2.88 -10.74 -6.23
N TRP A 435 -3.51 -9.94 -7.09
CA TRP A 435 -4.06 -10.41 -8.35
C TRP A 435 -3.08 -10.26 -9.52
N GLY A 436 -3.19 -11.14 -10.49
CA GLY A 436 -2.47 -11.02 -11.74
C GLY A 436 -3.09 -11.88 -12.85
N CYS A 437 -3.27 -11.28 -14.01
CA CYS A 437 -3.66 -11.95 -15.23
C CYS A 437 -2.54 -11.78 -16.27
N PRO A 438 -1.71 -12.79 -16.51
CA PRO A 438 -0.62 -12.73 -17.49
C PRO A 438 -1.11 -12.35 -18.87
N GLU A 439 -2.34 -12.74 -19.18
CA GLU A 439 -2.98 -12.50 -20.46
C GLU A 439 -3.41 -11.04 -20.68
N THR A 440 -3.28 -10.16 -19.68
CA THR A 440 -3.53 -8.73 -19.85
C THR A 440 -2.57 -8.15 -20.88
N GLU A 441 -3.11 -7.61 -21.96
CA GLU A 441 -2.32 -7.08 -23.09
C GLU A 441 -2.20 -5.56 -23.04
N VAL A 442 -3.16 -4.89 -22.38
CA VAL A 442 -3.27 -3.43 -22.35
C VAL A 442 -3.60 -2.94 -20.93
N LEU A 443 -2.91 -1.89 -20.52
CA LEU A 443 -3.23 -1.14 -19.30
C LEU A 443 -3.64 0.29 -19.63
N PHE A 444 -4.77 0.72 -19.09
CA PHE A 444 -5.21 2.10 -19.10
C PHE A 444 -4.99 2.70 -17.71
N MET A 445 -4.02 3.59 -17.60
CA MET A 445 -3.68 4.29 -16.36
C MET A 445 -4.59 5.52 -16.23
N ALA A 446 -5.88 5.27 -15.97
CA ALA A 446 -6.90 6.32 -15.91
C ALA A 446 -6.95 7.04 -14.55
N ARG A 447 -6.20 6.55 -13.55
CA ARG A 447 -6.03 7.16 -12.23
C ARG A 447 -4.69 7.89 -12.15
N PRO A 448 -4.67 9.24 -12.14
CA PRO A 448 -3.45 9.97 -11.81
C PRO A 448 -2.96 9.58 -10.40
N THR A 449 -1.68 9.32 -10.24
CA THR A 449 -1.08 9.01 -8.94
C THR A 449 0.29 9.66 -8.78
N MET A 450 0.57 10.14 -7.59
CA MET A 450 1.90 10.62 -7.19
C MET A 450 2.74 9.50 -6.53
N SER A 451 2.15 8.33 -6.29
CA SER A 451 2.84 7.19 -5.69
C SER A 451 3.57 6.37 -6.75
N LYS A 452 4.91 6.40 -6.70
CA LYS A 452 5.79 5.52 -7.50
C LYS A 452 5.46 4.05 -7.25
N VAL A 453 5.24 3.69 -6.00
CA VAL A 453 4.92 2.32 -5.57
C VAL A 453 3.63 1.85 -6.23
N LEU A 454 2.56 2.62 -6.11
CA LEU A 454 1.26 2.29 -6.69
C LEU A 454 1.34 2.13 -8.21
N TYR A 455 1.97 3.10 -8.90
CA TYR A 455 2.14 3.04 -10.36
C TYR A 455 2.93 1.80 -10.78
N THR A 456 4.02 1.50 -10.07
CA THR A 456 4.87 0.32 -10.31
C THR A 456 4.12 -0.99 -10.09
N GLN A 457 3.30 -1.07 -9.06
CA GLN A 457 2.46 -2.24 -8.79
C GLN A 457 1.42 -2.46 -9.89
N GLN A 458 0.72 -1.40 -10.31
CA GLN A 458 -0.25 -1.45 -11.41
C GLN A 458 0.42 -1.91 -12.73
N LEU A 459 1.56 -1.32 -13.07
CA LEU A 459 2.34 -1.70 -14.24
C LEU A 459 2.72 -3.20 -14.22
N GLY A 460 3.20 -3.67 -13.08
CA GLY A 460 3.62 -5.05 -12.90
C GLY A 460 2.51 -6.09 -13.11
N ARG A 461 1.23 -5.70 -13.04
CA ARG A 461 0.10 -6.60 -13.30
C ARG A 461 0.03 -7.06 -14.75
N GLY A 462 0.37 -6.16 -15.68
CA GLY A 462 0.37 -6.45 -17.11
C GLY A 462 1.71 -6.94 -17.67
N MET A 463 2.80 -6.90 -16.91
CA MET A 463 4.14 -7.19 -17.46
C MET A 463 4.52 -8.67 -17.50
N ARG A 464 3.69 -9.56 -16.98
CA ARG A 464 3.99 -11.00 -16.94
C ARG A 464 4.00 -11.61 -18.33
N LEU A 465 4.86 -12.61 -18.51
CA LEU A 465 4.92 -13.40 -19.74
C LEU A 465 3.62 -14.21 -19.89
N SER A 466 3.10 -14.27 -21.12
CA SER A 466 2.00 -15.12 -21.53
C SER A 466 2.21 -15.55 -22.96
N GLU A 467 1.67 -16.71 -23.34
CA GLU A 467 1.76 -17.20 -24.71
C GLU A 467 1.14 -16.21 -25.71
N GLY A 468 1.84 -15.91 -26.80
CA GLY A 468 1.41 -14.97 -27.82
C GLY A 468 1.50 -13.48 -27.45
N LYS A 469 1.95 -13.14 -26.22
CA LYS A 469 2.10 -11.77 -25.78
C LYS A 469 3.53 -11.27 -25.96
N GLU A 470 3.74 -10.43 -26.97
CA GLU A 470 5.06 -9.87 -27.30
C GLU A 470 5.39 -8.64 -26.42
N TYR A 471 4.38 -7.81 -26.13
CA TYR A 471 4.54 -6.60 -25.35
C TYR A 471 3.27 -6.27 -24.55
N LEU A 472 3.42 -5.42 -23.56
CA LEU A 472 2.33 -4.73 -22.86
C LEU A 472 2.19 -3.33 -23.45
N MET A 473 0.98 -2.96 -23.87
CA MET A 473 0.67 -1.58 -24.24
C MET A 473 0.11 -0.81 -23.04
N VAL A 474 0.72 0.31 -22.72
CA VAL A 474 0.28 1.19 -21.63
C VAL A 474 -0.27 2.49 -22.22
N PHE A 475 -1.50 2.86 -21.85
CA PHE A 475 -2.07 4.17 -22.14
C PHE A 475 -2.05 5.00 -20.87
N ASP A 476 -1.17 5.99 -20.82
CA ASP A 476 -1.08 6.96 -19.73
C ASP A 476 -2.00 8.15 -20.01
N PHE A 477 -3.06 8.32 -19.21
CA PHE A 477 -3.91 9.49 -19.28
C PHE A 477 -3.34 10.59 -18.38
N VAL A 478 -2.60 11.50 -19.00
CA VAL A 478 -1.90 12.59 -18.33
C VAL A 478 -2.76 13.83 -18.31
N ASP A 479 -3.21 14.22 -17.14
CA ASP A 479 -4.00 15.42 -16.92
C ASP A 479 -3.07 16.62 -16.65
N ASN A 480 -3.53 17.84 -16.91
CA ASN A 480 -2.74 19.04 -16.74
C ASN A 480 -2.46 19.31 -15.25
N ALA A 481 -1.25 19.08 -14.82
CA ALA A 481 -0.79 19.23 -13.43
C ALA A 481 0.36 20.23 -13.39
N GLY A 482 0.53 20.88 -12.22
CA GLY A 482 1.69 21.73 -11.98
C GLY A 482 2.98 20.90 -11.87
N GLN A 483 4.11 21.57 -11.98
CA GLN A 483 5.44 20.94 -11.94
C GLN A 483 5.64 20.02 -10.72
N TYR A 484 5.10 20.41 -9.56
CA TYR A 484 5.31 19.70 -8.29
C TYR A 484 4.22 18.67 -7.93
N ASN A 485 3.10 18.70 -8.63
CA ASN A 485 2.01 17.75 -8.43
C ASN A 485 1.72 16.89 -9.66
N ALA A 486 2.67 16.80 -10.58
CA ALA A 486 2.56 15.95 -11.75
C ALA A 486 2.41 14.48 -11.35
N PRO A 487 1.45 13.74 -11.93
CA PRO A 487 1.31 12.32 -11.67
C PRO A 487 2.48 11.52 -12.28
N TYR A 488 2.70 10.32 -11.78
CA TYR A 488 3.59 9.39 -12.45
C TYR A 488 3.02 8.99 -13.80
N SER A 489 3.91 8.96 -14.78
CA SER A 489 3.72 8.32 -16.08
C SER A 489 4.84 7.30 -16.30
N LEU A 490 4.70 6.46 -17.30
CA LEU A 490 5.73 5.47 -17.60
C LEU A 490 7.10 6.13 -17.91
N HIS A 491 7.08 7.23 -18.65
CA HIS A 491 8.30 7.98 -18.99
C HIS A 491 8.93 8.63 -17.76
N ARG A 492 8.14 9.19 -16.87
CA ARG A 492 8.62 9.75 -15.61
C ARG A 492 9.20 8.68 -14.70
N LEU A 493 8.54 7.51 -14.61
CA LEU A 493 9.01 6.39 -13.79
C LEU A 493 10.43 5.94 -14.19
N PHE A 494 10.70 5.89 -15.50
CA PHE A 494 12.00 5.45 -16.05
C PHE A 494 12.91 6.62 -16.47
N ARG A 495 12.55 7.86 -16.14
CA ARG A 495 13.34 9.07 -16.43
C ARG A 495 13.69 9.26 -17.89
N LEU A 496 12.75 8.93 -18.78
CA LEU A 496 12.93 9.02 -20.21
C LEU A 496 12.61 10.44 -20.69
N LYS A 497 13.54 11.07 -21.42
CA LYS A 497 13.36 12.41 -21.95
C LYS A 497 12.57 12.44 -23.24
N ASP A 498 12.77 11.40 -24.08
CA ASP A 498 12.15 11.33 -25.39
C ASP A 498 10.87 10.52 -25.32
N TYR A 499 9.78 11.09 -25.81
CA TYR A 499 8.51 10.42 -25.97
C TYR A 499 8.23 10.16 -27.47
N ARG A 500 7.78 8.94 -27.76
CA ARG A 500 7.25 8.55 -29.07
C ARG A 500 5.99 7.74 -28.86
N ALA A 501 4.89 8.16 -29.50
CA ALA A 501 3.62 7.47 -29.37
C ALA A 501 3.75 6.00 -29.84
N GLY A 502 3.39 5.06 -28.95
CA GLY A 502 3.52 3.63 -29.20
C GLY A 502 4.95 3.10 -29.24
N GLY A 503 5.96 3.93 -29.01
CA GLY A 503 7.36 3.53 -28.98
C GLY A 503 7.70 2.62 -27.80
N LEU A 504 8.81 1.92 -27.93
CA LEU A 504 9.32 0.98 -26.93
C LEU A 504 9.92 1.76 -25.76
N VAL A 505 9.28 1.65 -24.60
CA VAL A 505 9.76 2.26 -23.35
C VAL A 505 10.73 1.34 -22.64
N LEU A 506 10.36 0.05 -22.50
CA LEU A 506 11.20 -1.01 -21.98
C LEU A 506 11.24 -2.16 -23.00
N GLY A 507 12.41 -2.66 -23.31
CA GLY A 507 12.63 -3.77 -24.23
C GLY A 507 13.75 -4.67 -23.77
N LYS A 508 13.82 -5.85 -24.35
CA LYS A 508 14.99 -6.73 -24.21
C LYS A 508 16.25 -5.97 -24.61
N LYS A 509 17.38 -6.43 -24.10
CA LYS A 509 18.67 -5.79 -24.34
C LYS A 509 18.93 -5.56 -25.83
N GLY A 510 19.14 -4.30 -26.21
CA GLY A 510 19.42 -3.87 -27.59
C GLY A 510 18.18 -3.58 -28.45
N GLU A 511 16.95 -4.00 -28.05
CA GLU A 511 15.75 -3.79 -28.88
C GLU A 511 15.33 -2.31 -28.95
N ARG A 512 15.47 -1.58 -27.85
CA ARG A 512 15.15 -0.17 -27.82
C ARG A 512 16.12 0.67 -28.68
N GLU A 513 17.37 0.35 -28.63
CA GLU A 513 18.42 0.97 -29.49
C GLU A 513 18.13 0.67 -30.95
N ALA A 514 17.82 -0.58 -31.28
CA ALA A 514 17.49 -0.98 -32.67
C ALA A 514 16.22 -0.23 -33.15
N GLU A 515 15.19 -0.08 -32.33
CA GLU A 515 14.01 0.70 -32.70
C GLU A 515 14.35 2.19 -32.88
N ASN A 516 15.21 2.77 -32.06
CA ASN A 516 15.68 4.15 -32.22
C ASN A 516 16.43 4.35 -33.51
N ASP A 517 17.25 3.36 -33.95
CA ASP A 517 17.96 3.39 -35.21
C ASP A 517 17.02 3.34 -36.43
N LEU A 518 15.91 2.59 -36.34
CA LEU A 518 14.87 2.60 -37.38
C LEU A 518 14.24 3.98 -37.52
N TYR A 519 13.85 4.61 -36.41
CA TYR A 519 13.33 5.97 -36.44
C TYR A 519 14.32 6.98 -36.98
N ALA A 520 15.60 6.86 -36.65
CA ALA A 520 16.65 7.73 -37.19
C ALA A 520 16.80 7.61 -38.73
N LYS A 521 16.45 6.44 -39.29
CA LYS A 521 16.40 6.19 -40.73
C LYS A 521 15.08 6.61 -41.40
N GLY A 522 14.10 7.11 -40.61
CA GLY A 522 12.75 7.44 -41.09
C GLY A 522 11.83 6.24 -41.24
N GLU A 523 12.23 5.10 -40.72
CA GLU A 523 11.44 3.86 -40.71
C GLU A 523 10.66 3.75 -39.41
N ARG A 524 9.52 3.05 -39.45
CA ARG A 524 8.64 2.87 -38.28
C ARG A 524 8.41 1.38 -38.03
N PRO A 525 8.54 0.89 -36.78
CA PRO A 525 8.22 -0.51 -36.47
C PRO A 525 6.73 -0.82 -36.69
N ASP A 526 6.40 -1.98 -37.24
CA ASP A 526 5.02 -2.42 -37.52
C ASP A 526 4.16 -2.55 -36.25
N ALA A 527 4.79 -2.78 -35.11
CA ALA A 527 4.12 -2.89 -33.82
C ALA A 527 3.61 -1.54 -33.25
N VAL A 528 3.97 -0.41 -33.87
CA VAL A 528 3.60 0.91 -33.37
C VAL A 528 2.20 1.30 -33.85
N ILE A 529 1.31 1.54 -32.90
CA ILE A 529 -0.03 2.03 -33.16
C ILE A 529 0.06 3.47 -33.68
N ASP A 530 -0.63 3.75 -34.79
CA ASP A 530 -0.74 5.09 -35.34
C ASP A 530 -1.77 5.90 -34.54
N TYR A 531 -1.27 6.68 -33.60
CA TYR A 531 -2.11 7.53 -32.75
C TYR A 531 -1.97 9.00 -33.19
N PRO A 532 -3.08 9.77 -33.33
CA PRO A 532 -3.02 11.16 -33.71
C PRO A 532 -2.12 11.99 -32.78
N VAL A 533 -1.27 12.81 -33.38
CA VAL A 533 -0.29 13.61 -32.65
C VAL A 533 -0.95 14.64 -31.74
N ASP A 534 -2.09 15.16 -32.10
CA ASP A 534 -2.89 16.12 -31.35
C ASP A 534 -3.52 15.55 -30.07
N ALA A 535 -3.61 14.20 -29.95
CA ALA A 535 -4.04 13.55 -28.73
C ALA A 535 -2.86 13.12 -27.83
N THR A 536 -1.62 13.19 -28.34
CA THR A 536 -0.38 12.86 -27.64
C THR A 536 0.46 14.12 -27.55
N ASP A 537 0.29 14.89 -26.50
CA ASP A 537 1.05 16.11 -26.40
C ASP A 537 2.53 15.86 -26.08
N TYR A 538 3.38 16.67 -26.67
CA TYR A 538 4.84 16.68 -26.54
C TYR A 538 5.32 17.37 -25.29
N GLU A 539 4.61 17.26 -24.20
CA GLU A 539 5.28 17.73 -23.00
C GLU A 539 6.62 17.00 -22.89
N VAL A 540 7.68 17.77 -22.93
CA VAL A 540 8.95 17.37 -22.34
C VAL A 540 8.56 16.74 -21.01
N VAL A 541 8.72 15.43 -20.91
CA VAL A 541 8.42 14.74 -19.66
C VAL A 541 9.19 15.51 -18.60
N ASP A 542 8.48 16.25 -17.77
CA ASP A 542 9.09 16.89 -16.64
C ASP A 542 9.54 15.77 -15.70
N ILE A 543 10.81 15.40 -15.85
CA ILE A 543 11.46 14.40 -15.02
C ILE A 543 11.82 14.97 -13.65
N PHE A 544 11.45 16.24 -13.41
CA PHE A 544 11.68 16.88 -12.14
C PHE A 544 10.87 16.15 -11.06
N ASN A 545 11.59 15.50 -10.19
CA ASN A 545 11.06 14.96 -8.96
C ASN A 545 11.61 15.81 -7.81
N TRP A 546 10.81 16.72 -7.28
CA TRP A 546 11.23 17.57 -6.17
C TRP A 546 11.73 16.78 -4.97
N GLN A 547 11.24 15.56 -4.75
CA GLN A 547 11.72 14.67 -3.70
C GLN A 547 13.14 14.18 -3.97
N GLU A 548 13.49 13.95 -5.24
CA GLU A 548 14.86 13.60 -5.62
C GLU A 548 15.78 14.83 -5.59
N GLU A 549 15.26 15.99 -5.99
CA GLU A 549 16.01 17.24 -5.90
C GLU A 549 16.19 17.72 -4.47
N ALA A 550 15.19 17.46 -3.60
CA ALA A 550 15.28 17.68 -2.17
C ALA A 550 16.08 16.57 -1.44
N ALA A 551 16.44 15.49 -2.12
CA ALA A 551 17.22 14.41 -1.50
C ALA A 551 18.58 14.94 -1.03
N GLY A 552 18.87 14.74 0.25
CA GLY A 552 20.06 15.28 0.91
C GLY A 552 19.95 16.77 1.31
N MET A 553 18.78 17.42 1.09
CA MET A 553 18.50 18.73 1.65
C MET A 553 17.71 18.60 2.96
N ILE A 554 17.86 19.59 3.81
CA ILE A 554 17.09 19.69 5.06
C ILE A 554 15.88 20.59 4.85
N SER A 555 14.73 20.22 5.46
CA SER A 555 13.56 21.09 5.45
C SER A 555 13.78 22.35 6.31
N GLN A 556 12.98 23.41 6.09
CA GLN A 556 13.02 24.60 6.94
C GLN A 556 12.82 24.26 8.43
N MET A 557 12.00 23.27 8.73
CA MET A 557 11.78 22.80 10.10
C MET A 557 13.05 22.14 10.68
N GLU A 558 13.72 21.34 9.88
CA GLU A 558 15.00 20.73 10.28
C GLU A 558 16.10 21.78 10.41
N PHE A 559 16.15 22.76 9.51
CA PHE A 559 17.05 23.91 9.62
C PHE A 559 16.92 24.61 10.98
N VAL A 560 15.66 24.93 11.39
CA VAL A 560 15.37 25.53 12.70
C VAL A 560 15.83 24.66 13.86
N ARG A 561 15.76 23.36 13.76
CA ARG A 561 16.21 22.42 14.81
C ARG A 561 17.72 22.28 14.92
N ARG A 562 18.44 22.64 13.87
CA ARG A 562 19.91 22.44 13.78
C ARG A 562 20.71 23.70 14.06
N VAL A 563 20.05 24.78 14.43
CA VAL A 563 20.70 26.04 14.88
C VAL A 563 20.07 26.53 16.18
N ASP A 564 20.80 27.27 16.97
CA ASP A 564 20.32 27.91 18.21
C ASP A 564 19.51 29.20 17.97
N GLY A 565 19.26 29.53 16.71
CA GLY A 565 18.46 30.68 16.30
C GLY A 565 16.97 30.51 16.64
N GLN A 566 16.30 31.58 17.09
CA GLN A 566 14.85 31.55 17.35
C GLN A 566 14.06 31.30 16.08
N SER A 567 13.09 30.37 16.15
CA SER A 567 12.29 29.94 14.98
C SER A 567 11.57 31.11 14.30
N GLU A 568 11.01 32.04 15.07
CA GLU A 568 10.33 33.25 14.57
C GLU A 568 11.29 34.17 13.79
N THR A 569 12.53 34.27 14.24
CA THR A 569 13.57 35.05 13.54
C THR A 569 13.94 34.40 12.22
N ILE A 570 14.12 33.08 12.19
CA ILE A 570 14.42 32.31 10.99
C ILE A 570 13.27 32.43 9.98
N GLU A 571 12.02 32.25 10.42
CA GLU A 571 10.84 32.41 9.57
C GLU A 571 10.71 33.83 9.00
N ARG A 572 10.99 34.85 9.81
CA ARG A 572 11.01 36.23 9.37
C ARG A 572 12.10 36.45 8.32
N TYR A 573 13.30 35.94 8.51
CA TYR A 573 14.40 36.07 7.55
C TYR A 573 14.12 35.38 6.22
N VAL A 574 13.46 34.22 6.27
CA VAL A 574 12.98 33.57 5.04
C VAL A 574 11.91 34.39 4.33
N ARG A 575 11.01 35.03 5.07
CA ARG A 575 9.96 35.88 4.51
C ARG A 575 10.53 37.19 3.92
N GLU A 576 11.54 37.76 4.55
CA GLU A 576 12.22 38.97 4.12
C GLU A 576 13.25 38.73 3.00
N GLY A 577 13.43 37.45 2.58
CA GLY A 577 14.41 37.09 1.56
C GLY A 577 15.88 37.19 2.00
N LYS A 578 16.13 37.28 3.30
CA LYS A 578 17.47 37.24 3.90
C LYS A 578 18.01 35.80 3.96
N LEU A 579 17.15 34.85 4.25
CA LEU A 579 17.42 33.43 4.10
C LEU A 579 16.70 32.94 2.84
N ILE A 580 17.44 32.60 1.82
CA ILE A 580 16.92 32.14 0.53
C ILE A 580 17.00 30.60 0.55
N PRO A 581 15.87 29.89 0.50
CA PRO A 581 15.86 28.44 0.35
C PRO A 581 16.50 28.02 -0.97
N ASP A 582 17.24 26.92 -0.97
CA ASP A 582 17.85 26.36 -2.18
C ASP A 582 16.81 25.69 -3.09
N LEU A 583 15.70 25.21 -2.49
CA LEU A 583 14.56 24.68 -3.21
C LEU A 583 13.25 25.11 -2.53
N ILE A 584 12.32 25.57 -3.34
CA ILE A 584 10.97 25.96 -2.90
C ILE A 584 9.95 25.13 -3.64
N VAL A 585 9.16 24.35 -2.89
CA VAL A 585 8.14 23.45 -3.43
C VAL A 585 6.75 23.98 -3.06
N PRO A 586 6.01 24.61 -3.97
CA PRO A 586 4.64 25.04 -3.72
C PRO A 586 3.71 23.81 -3.67
N MET A 587 3.01 23.64 -2.54
CA MET A 587 2.09 22.52 -2.30
C MET A 587 0.61 22.93 -2.46
N SER A 588 0.30 24.20 -2.33
CA SER A 588 -1.02 24.81 -2.58
C SER A 588 -0.86 26.34 -2.59
N GLU A 589 -1.94 27.09 -2.91
CA GLU A 589 -1.94 28.57 -2.87
C GLU A 589 -1.39 29.17 -1.57
N HIS A 590 -1.49 28.42 -0.45
CA HIS A 590 -1.10 28.92 0.87
C HIS A 590 -0.04 28.05 1.57
N ARG A 591 0.44 27.00 0.95
CA ARG A 591 1.41 26.07 1.57
C ARG A 591 2.59 25.84 0.67
N VAL A 592 3.78 26.17 1.18
CA VAL A 592 5.05 26.05 0.49
C VAL A 592 6.04 25.31 1.38
N PHE A 593 6.66 24.26 0.86
CA PHE A 593 7.81 23.64 1.51
C PHE A 593 9.09 24.28 1.03
N LYS A 594 10.04 24.47 1.93
CA LYS A 594 11.32 25.10 1.69
C LYS A 594 12.43 24.20 2.19
N TYR A 595 13.42 23.98 1.35
CA TYR A 595 14.54 23.11 1.60
C TYR A 595 15.85 23.87 1.47
N PHE A 596 16.86 23.46 2.25
CA PHE A 596 18.18 24.05 2.29
C PHE A 596 19.23 22.97 2.13
N LYS A 597 20.33 23.26 1.45
CA LYS A 597 21.51 22.40 1.42
C LYS A 597 22.28 22.51 2.74
N GLU A 598 23.07 21.49 3.07
CA GLU A 598 23.94 21.53 4.24
C GLU A 598 24.90 22.73 4.22
N GLU A 599 25.47 23.03 3.05
CA GLU A 599 26.35 24.18 2.87
C GLU A 599 25.63 25.52 3.11
N SER A 600 24.35 25.60 2.78
CA SER A 600 23.52 26.78 3.05
C SER A 600 23.22 26.94 4.54
N LEU A 601 23.00 25.83 5.26
CA LEU A 601 22.85 25.83 6.71
C LEU A 601 24.13 26.38 7.38
N GLU A 602 25.29 25.83 7.02
CA GLU A 602 26.59 26.26 7.57
C GLU A 602 26.89 27.73 7.25
N ARG A 603 26.63 28.16 6.02
CA ARG A 603 26.82 29.53 5.58
C ARG A 603 25.96 30.51 6.39
N TYR A 604 24.66 30.24 6.52
CA TYR A 604 23.76 31.11 7.24
C TYR A 604 24.00 31.08 8.75
N ALA A 605 24.33 29.92 9.33
CA ALA A 605 24.73 29.83 10.72
C ALA A 605 25.94 30.78 11.00
N LYS A 606 26.94 30.74 10.15
CA LYS A 606 28.11 31.65 10.25
C LYS A 606 27.76 33.10 10.03
N GLU A 607 26.90 33.40 9.04
CA GLU A 607 26.53 34.79 8.67
C GLU A 607 25.73 35.46 9.80
N TYR A 608 24.82 34.71 10.44
CA TYR A 608 23.95 35.28 11.48
C TYR A 608 24.45 34.96 12.90
N GLY A 609 25.61 34.32 13.04
CA GLY A 609 26.24 34.02 14.33
C GLY A 609 25.51 32.94 15.12
N TRP A 610 24.79 32.02 14.43
CA TRP A 610 24.13 30.90 15.09
C TRP A 610 25.08 29.73 15.28
N THR A 611 24.89 29.03 16.41
CA THR A 611 25.61 27.81 16.72
C THR A 611 24.92 26.61 16.08
N LEU A 612 25.63 25.78 15.34
CA LEU A 612 25.11 24.51 14.85
C LEU A 612 24.91 23.54 16.00
N ILE A 613 23.72 22.93 16.07
CA ILE A 613 23.38 21.97 17.10
C ILE A 613 23.77 20.57 16.61
N ASP A 614 24.69 19.93 17.32
CA ASP A 614 25.13 18.56 17.11
C ASP A 614 24.94 17.69 18.37
N ASP A 615 25.28 16.42 18.28
CA ASP A 615 25.13 15.50 19.42
C ASP A 615 26.08 15.83 20.59
N GLN A 616 27.15 16.59 20.36
CA GLN A 616 28.10 16.97 21.39
C GLN A 616 27.65 18.20 22.18
N ASN A 617 27.06 19.19 21.52
CA ASN A 617 26.67 20.47 22.14
C ASN A 617 25.17 20.54 22.50
N ARG A 618 24.33 19.69 21.92
CA ARG A 618 22.85 19.69 22.09
C ARG A 618 22.42 19.75 23.56
N LYS A 619 23.07 18.98 24.42
CA LYS A 619 22.75 18.94 25.86
C LYS A 619 23.04 20.29 26.54
N ASN A 620 24.19 20.88 26.25
CA ASN A 620 24.59 22.15 26.87
C ASN A 620 23.70 23.29 26.37
N LEU A 621 23.47 23.40 25.08
CA LEU A 621 22.55 24.38 24.48
C LEU A 621 21.12 24.25 25.02
N PHE A 622 20.66 23.02 25.24
CA PHE A 622 19.36 22.79 25.86
C PHE A 622 19.32 23.29 27.32
N MET A 623 20.39 23.07 28.08
CA MET A 623 20.47 23.55 29.47
C MET A 623 20.52 25.07 29.53
N GLU A 624 21.30 25.71 28.66
CA GLU A 624 21.35 27.16 28.53
C GLU A 624 19.98 27.75 28.15
N MET A 625 19.29 27.13 27.18
CA MET A 625 17.92 27.53 26.80
C MET A 625 16.95 27.42 27.99
N VAL A 626 17.08 26.38 28.80
CA VAL A 626 16.22 26.19 29.99
C VAL A 626 16.53 27.24 31.08
N GLU A 627 17.78 27.60 31.27
CA GLU A 627 18.21 28.64 32.22
C GLU A 627 17.70 30.02 31.81
N ASP A 628 17.73 30.34 30.51
CA ASP A 628 17.24 31.60 29.95
C ASP A 628 15.71 31.64 29.71
N MET A 629 15.01 30.53 29.95
CA MET A 629 13.59 30.41 29.65
C MET A 629 12.73 31.29 30.58
N ASP A 630 11.97 32.22 30.02
CA ASP A 630 10.95 32.95 30.77
C ASP A 630 9.82 32.00 31.23
N MET A 631 9.75 31.76 32.53
CA MET A 631 8.80 30.88 33.20
C MET A 631 7.47 31.58 33.56
N SER A 632 7.20 32.76 33.01
CA SER A 632 6.00 33.53 33.29
C SER A 632 4.67 32.84 32.88
N TYR A 633 4.71 31.87 31.98
CA TYR A 633 3.55 31.09 31.52
C TYR A 633 3.55 29.67 32.11
N SER A 634 2.43 29.24 32.66
CA SER A 634 2.28 27.96 33.36
C SER A 634 2.53 26.71 32.49
N TYR A 635 2.34 26.79 31.17
CA TYR A 635 2.56 25.65 30.26
C TYR A 635 4.04 25.29 30.06
N LYS A 636 4.97 26.25 30.14
CA LYS A 636 6.40 26.01 29.95
C LYS A 636 6.99 25.07 31.04
N PRO A 637 6.77 25.32 32.34
CA PRO A 637 7.18 24.39 33.39
C PRO A 637 6.52 23.01 33.28
N VAL A 638 5.24 22.96 32.87
CA VAL A 638 4.50 21.70 32.69
C VAL A 638 5.08 20.89 31.53
N LEU A 639 5.40 21.54 30.42
CA LEU A 639 6.03 20.90 29.26
C LEU A 639 7.42 20.37 29.61
N LEU A 640 8.25 21.17 30.31
CA LEU A 640 9.58 20.76 30.77
C LEU A 640 9.48 19.56 31.70
N LYS A 641 8.54 19.57 32.65
CA LYS A 641 8.30 18.45 33.56
C LYS A 641 7.87 17.19 32.79
N ALA A 642 6.99 17.32 31.79
CA ALA A 642 6.55 16.20 30.96
C ALA A 642 7.73 15.61 30.15
N ILE A 643 8.58 16.45 29.58
CA ILE A 643 9.80 16.01 28.85
C ILE A 643 10.71 15.24 29.81
N LEU A 644 11.02 15.80 30.98
CA LEU A 644 11.91 15.17 31.98
C LEU A 644 11.35 13.86 32.56
N GLN A 645 10.01 13.75 32.68
CA GLN A 645 9.35 12.54 33.20
C GLN A 645 9.30 11.41 32.16
N ASN A 646 9.27 11.74 30.87
CA ASN A 646 9.16 10.76 29.77
C ASN A 646 10.44 10.56 29.00
N ALA A 647 11.52 11.30 29.30
CA ALA A 647 12.84 11.06 28.76
C ALA A 647 13.45 9.82 29.44
N ASP A 648 13.66 8.76 28.68
CA ASP A 648 14.40 7.62 29.16
C ASP A 648 15.92 7.84 29.02
N LYS A 649 16.72 6.95 29.62
CA LYS A 649 18.18 7.05 29.61
C LYS A 649 18.80 6.78 28.23
N GLN A 650 18.03 6.43 27.21
CA GLN A 650 18.51 5.91 25.92
C GLN A 650 18.07 6.67 24.69
N GLY A 651 17.16 7.65 24.77
CA GLY A 651 16.75 8.33 23.56
C GLY A 651 15.84 9.56 23.68
N PRO A 652 15.62 10.27 22.59
CA PRO A 652 14.78 11.44 22.58
C PRO A 652 13.31 11.03 22.75
N VAL A 653 12.58 11.81 23.54
CA VAL A 653 11.11 11.74 23.64
C VAL A 653 10.51 11.86 22.25
N SER A 654 9.73 10.88 21.81
CA SER A 654 9.12 10.96 20.49
C SER A 654 8.15 12.15 20.42
N TYR A 655 8.16 12.87 19.32
CA TYR A 655 7.34 14.07 19.07
C TYR A 655 5.82 13.84 19.26
N THR A 656 5.38 12.61 19.12
CA THR A 656 3.99 12.20 19.34
C THR A 656 3.55 12.31 20.80
N HIS A 657 4.45 12.11 21.75
CA HIS A 657 4.15 12.25 23.18
C HIS A 657 4.07 13.72 23.64
N LEU A 658 4.79 14.61 22.95
CA LEU A 658 4.74 16.05 23.22
C LEU A 658 3.43 16.69 22.71
N ARG A 659 2.90 16.26 21.58
CA ARG A 659 1.64 16.76 21.02
C ARG A 659 0.42 16.39 21.85
N ALA A 660 0.44 15.25 22.55
CA ALA A 660 -0.68 14.84 23.41
C ALA A 660 -0.85 15.76 24.64
N HIS A 661 0.18 16.51 25.01
CA HIS A 661 0.13 17.46 26.15
C HIS A 661 -0.16 18.90 25.72
N GLU A 662 0.09 19.29 24.47
CA GLU A 662 -0.31 20.62 23.93
C GLU A 662 -1.82 20.79 23.77
N THR A 663 -2.57 19.68 23.62
CA THR A 663 -4.04 19.71 23.49
C THR A 663 -4.78 19.60 24.81
N ALA A 664 -4.06 19.40 25.93
CA ALA A 664 -4.66 19.29 27.28
C ALA A 664 -4.48 20.57 28.13
N ALA A 665 -3.83 21.61 27.60
CA ALA A 665 -3.75 22.96 28.14
C ALA A 665 -4.56 23.91 27.24
#